data_03e798309a18d4012b090f25111ff329
#
_entry.id   03e798309a18d4012b090f25111ff329
#
_cell.length_a   1.000
_cell.length_b   1.000
_cell.length_c   1.000
_cell.angle_alpha   90.00
_cell.angle_beta   90.00
_cell.angle_gamma   90.00
#
_symmetry.space_group_name_H-M   'P 1'
#
loop_
_entity.id
_entity.type
_entity.pdbx_description
1 polymer ?
#
loop_
_entity_poly.entity_id
_entity_poly.type
_entity_poly.pdbx_seq_one_letter_code
_entity_poly.pdbx_strand_id
1 'polypeptide(L)'
;MTYNESDTRANLIDPKLYQAGWGNELIRREHFYRRDIQYTAGRIVLRGDRAHHRDGRKIDYLLRYTDSFPIALVEAKEENLPAEAGLEQAKAYAKDLSIPFAYSTNGHEIIEYDFFTFQSQNLSSFPSPDDLWHRWSINTGLQTQSIAQKPANYSLDDANTRRQNPLLHPYCSQAITNKNPRYFQEAAIVQVIQRIMKNQKRILLTMATGTGKTFTAMQLVWKLIKSGWLQRQHPHRPGRILFLADRVVLRDQAYNAFSPFARDGNDSRWLIDGHPPVLTRDLYFGIYQSLWVENDQGKRLFELFPNDFFDLVIIDEAHRSGFGTWQEILKHFGEAIHLGMTATPKTTDNVDTYEYFCKDEPEILVDDDDPTKGSRRQAAYEYSLGRGIEDGFLATYKVHRVRTSVDQNGLSLHEAVEQGAEVFVPEETETRDIYTTPQFEREITVPDRTRVMTKHLAGLMKKFGPSDKTMVFCVDISHAQLVARILNDELGNLGLQPYAVPIVAEEGQAPVWLQQFQDSDHPTPVVATTAELLSTGVDVPACRNIVFMKTVSSPILFKQIIGRGSRVDPATDKLWFRIIDYTGATRLFDEWDRPPGPPPEAPQGPQTAIIEGMITKHETGEMISGAITTLITGPNAQRGPIRTNTEGCFRFDQLPEGDLTLIVSGTGFRHKQLQVQTLADEITPVQIELKPEGEPIGRIRVEGLEVRIADEAIFVIEGSGQHLTQKQYLDYTREKVRQVSQAQELDDLRNTWINTATRRKLLTDLQNESVYIDVLADVLGQSEADQFDLLGNIAFDAAVRTRSERATAFLNRESRFLDAQPQPAQEVLLALLDKYRAAGIEEISDPRIFRLPPFFEMGQAPGVARRFGSIHLLQKKISDFQRRIYS
;
A
#
# COMPACT_ATOMS: atom_id res chain seq x y z
N MET A 1 42.53 6.38 23.82
CA MET A 1 41.08 6.49 23.76
C MET A 1 40.69 6.00 22.39
N THR A 2 39.90 4.97 22.31
CA THR A 2 39.29 4.47 21.07
C THR A 2 38.17 5.41 20.67
N TYR A 3 38.06 5.72 19.38
CA TYR A 3 37.00 6.57 18.85
C TYR A 3 35.64 5.84 18.87
N ASN A 4 34.57 6.53 19.30
CA ASN A 4 33.22 6.08 19.06
C ASN A 4 32.89 6.22 17.55
N GLU A 5 31.72 5.75 17.13
CA GLU A 5 31.34 5.75 15.72
C GLU A 5 31.34 7.15 15.08
N SER A 6 30.86 8.18 15.79
CA SER A 6 30.87 9.57 15.30
C SER A 6 32.28 10.12 15.15
N ASP A 7 33.15 9.84 16.11
CA ASP A 7 34.56 10.26 16.07
C ASP A 7 35.34 9.48 15.00
N THR A 8 35.04 8.17 14.83
CA THR A 8 35.59 7.34 13.76
C THR A 8 35.24 7.91 12.40
N ARG A 9 33.99 8.31 12.20
CA ARG A 9 33.55 8.97 10.97
C ARG A 9 34.35 10.24 10.68
N ALA A 10 34.39 11.15 11.65
CA ALA A 10 35.03 12.46 11.46
C ALA A 10 36.53 12.40 11.29
N ASN A 11 37.21 11.53 12.06
CA ASN A 11 38.65 11.55 12.15
C ASN A 11 39.36 10.53 11.22
N LEU A 12 38.69 9.42 10.91
CA LEU A 12 39.29 8.32 10.15
C LEU A 12 38.66 8.09 8.77
N ILE A 13 37.34 8.17 8.65
CA ILE A 13 36.64 7.84 7.40
C ILE A 13 36.57 9.04 6.46
N ASP A 14 36.16 10.21 6.95
CA ASP A 14 36.05 11.44 6.14
C ASP A 14 37.30 11.81 5.42
N PRO A 15 38.52 11.82 6.06
CA PRO A 15 39.76 12.12 5.38
C PRO A 15 40.06 11.13 4.24
N LYS A 16 39.74 9.84 4.41
CA LYS A 16 39.94 8.80 3.38
C LYS A 16 39.01 8.98 2.19
N LEU A 17 37.75 9.35 2.44
CA LEU A 17 36.82 9.67 1.37
C LEU A 17 37.27 10.89 0.57
N TYR A 18 37.73 11.99 1.26
CA TYR A 18 38.28 13.15 0.58
C TYR A 18 39.52 12.84 -0.23
N GLN A 19 40.41 12.02 0.31
CA GLN A 19 41.61 11.58 -0.41
C GLN A 19 41.30 10.78 -1.67
N ALA A 20 40.17 10.04 -1.66
CA ALA A 20 39.68 9.30 -2.82
C ALA A 20 38.92 10.19 -3.84
N GLY A 21 38.81 11.50 -3.60
CA GLY A 21 38.16 12.44 -4.52
C GLY A 21 36.68 12.66 -4.28
N TRP A 22 36.10 12.17 -3.17
CA TRP A 22 34.71 12.43 -2.80
C TRP A 22 34.60 13.83 -2.19
N GLY A 23 34.07 14.80 -2.95
CA GLY A 23 33.73 16.12 -2.44
C GLY A 23 32.51 16.15 -1.53
N ASN A 24 32.40 17.18 -0.71
CA ASN A 24 31.24 17.32 0.21
C ASN A 24 29.89 17.35 -0.52
N GLU A 25 29.84 17.82 -1.74
CA GLU A 25 28.65 17.85 -2.60
C GLU A 25 28.20 16.45 -3.05
N LEU A 26 29.14 15.49 -3.09
CA LEU A 26 28.92 14.09 -3.50
C LEU A 26 28.67 13.16 -2.31
N ILE A 27 28.93 13.62 -1.10
CA ILE A 27 28.74 12.86 0.14
C ILE A 27 27.51 13.39 0.89
N ARG A 28 26.52 12.56 1.12
CA ARG A 28 25.47 12.85 2.10
C ARG A 28 25.78 12.09 3.38
N ARG A 29 25.83 12.80 4.50
CA ARG A 29 26.20 12.26 5.83
C ARG A 29 25.07 12.43 6.81
N GLU A 30 25.06 11.60 7.86
CA GLU A 30 24.28 11.87 9.06
C GLU A 30 24.81 13.14 9.75
N HIS A 31 24.10 14.25 9.64
CA HIS A 31 24.48 15.50 10.30
C HIS A 31 23.55 15.75 11.50
N PHE A 32 24.12 16.16 12.65
CA PHE A 32 23.41 16.42 13.90
C PHE A 32 22.25 17.44 13.79
N TYR A 33 22.17 18.21 12.69
CA TYR A 33 21.18 19.26 12.47
C TYR A 33 20.30 19.10 11.22
N ARG A 34 20.40 18.02 10.44
CA ARG A 34 19.54 17.76 9.29
C ARG A 34 19.09 16.31 9.25
N ARG A 35 17.78 16.12 9.21
CA ARG A 35 17.07 14.84 9.11
C ARG A 35 17.26 14.13 7.74
N ASP A 36 18.33 14.37 7.01
CA ASP A 36 18.41 14.15 5.57
C ASP A 36 18.97 12.78 5.15
N ILE A 37 19.39 11.90 6.07
CA ILE A 37 19.91 10.57 5.74
C ILE A 37 18.96 9.45 6.17
N GLN A 38 17.87 9.79 6.83
CA GLN A 38 16.81 8.85 7.04
C GLN A 38 16.12 8.60 5.70
N TYR A 39 16.44 7.47 5.03
CA TYR A 39 15.86 7.17 3.74
C TYR A 39 14.46 6.56 3.85
N THR A 40 14.09 6.01 5.01
CA THR A 40 12.70 5.62 5.31
C THR A 40 12.12 6.51 6.40
N ALA A 41 10.80 6.70 6.38
CA ALA A 41 10.09 7.46 7.43
C ALA A 41 10.01 6.69 8.76
N GLY A 42 10.39 5.40 8.73
CA GLY A 42 10.21 4.46 9.82
C GLY A 42 8.79 3.90 9.88
N ARG A 43 8.69 2.61 10.19
CA ARG A 43 7.40 1.91 10.28
C ARG A 43 6.44 2.65 11.21
N ILE A 44 5.22 2.84 10.77
CA ILE A 44 4.15 3.39 11.60
C ILE A 44 3.67 2.31 12.56
N VAL A 45 3.75 2.60 13.84
CA VAL A 45 3.31 1.73 14.92
C VAL A 45 2.07 2.31 15.55
N LEU A 46 1.05 1.48 15.73
CA LEU A 46 -0.19 1.82 16.42
C LEU A 46 -0.04 1.57 17.91
N ARG A 47 -0.39 2.56 18.70
CA ARG A 47 -0.54 2.44 20.17
C ARG A 47 -1.97 2.85 20.52
N GLY A 48 -2.84 1.86 20.72
CA GLY A 48 -4.26 2.12 20.81
C GLY A 48 -4.78 2.77 19.51
N ASP A 49 -5.38 3.94 19.62
CA ASP A 49 -5.79 4.76 18.48
C ASP A 49 -4.77 5.86 18.11
N ARG A 50 -3.61 5.89 18.76
CA ARG A 50 -2.50 6.79 18.42
C ARG A 50 -1.47 6.05 17.58
N ALA A 51 -0.94 6.74 16.58
CA ALA A 51 0.11 6.21 15.72
C ALA A 51 1.34 7.12 15.77
N HIS A 52 2.52 6.51 15.67
CA HIS A 52 3.78 7.25 15.58
C HIS A 52 4.76 6.45 14.71
N HIS A 53 5.70 7.16 14.11
CA HIS A 53 6.78 6.50 13.39
C HIS A 53 7.81 5.94 14.37
N ARG A 54 8.31 4.73 14.12
CA ARG A 54 9.58 4.26 14.67
C ARG A 54 10.73 5.05 14.03
N ASP A 55 11.92 4.93 14.61
CA ASP A 55 13.11 5.45 13.96
C ASP A 55 13.24 4.84 12.57
N GLY A 56 13.34 5.69 11.56
CA GLY A 56 13.57 5.25 10.19
C GLY A 56 14.97 4.69 10.01
N ARG A 57 15.14 3.90 8.96
CA ARG A 57 16.45 3.37 8.58
C ARG A 57 17.36 4.51 8.16
N LYS A 58 18.56 4.51 8.66
CA LYS A 58 19.60 5.53 8.43
C LYS A 58 20.80 4.91 7.78
N ILE A 59 21.51 5.68 7.00
CA ILE A 59 22.79 5.31 6.35
C ILE A 59 23.81 6.33 6.83
N ASP A 60 25.02 5.87 7.17
CA ASP A 60 26.07 6.78 7.62
C ASP A 60 26.57 7.67 6.49
N TYR A 61 26.80 7.07 5.31
CA TYR A 61 27.19 7.81 4.11
C TYR A 61 26.48 7.27 2.87
N LEU A 62 25.88 8.16 2.11
CA LEU A 62 25.40 7.89 0.76
C LEU A 62 26.31 8.65 -0.21
N LEU A 63 27.05 7.91 -1.03
CA LEU A 63 27.97 8.45 -2.02
C LEU A 63 27.25 8.57 -3.37
N ARG A 64 27.27 9.76 -3.94
CA ARG A 64 26.57 10.08 -5.19
C ARG A 64 27.55 10.48 -6.26
N TYR A 65 27.39 9.97 -7.47
CA TYR A 65 28.19 10.41 -8.62
C TYR A 65 27.76 11.78 -9.11
N THR A 66 26.45 12.08 -9.03
CA THR A 66 25.84 13.41 -9.19
C THR A 66 24.72 13.55 -8.15
N ASP A 67 24.17 14.77 -7.96
CA ASP A 67 23.01 14.99 -7.08
C ASP A 67 21.79 14.10 -7.36
N SER A 68 21.71 13.53 -8.56
CA SER A 68 20.58 12.69 -9.00
C SER A 68 20.95 11.23 -9.21
N PHE A 69 22.15 10.78 -8.84
CA PHE A 69 22.60 9.41 -9.06
C PHE A 69 23.43 8.88 -7.88
N PRO A 70 22.81 8.14 -6.93
CA PRO A 70 23.52 7.44 -5.87
C PRO A 70 24.27 6.23 -6.49
N ILE A 71 25.53 6.00 -6.09
CA ILE A 71 26.36 4.94 -6.65
C ILE A 71 26.91 3.98 -5.59
N ALA A 72 27.14 4.46 -4.37
CA ALA A 72 27.65 3.64 -3.28
C ALA A 72 27.10 4.10 -1.93
N LEU A 73 27.21 3.25 -0.92
CA LEU A 73 26.98 3.61 0.47
C LEU A 73 28.08 3.06 1.37
N VAL A 74 28.29 3.72 2.50
CA VAL A 74 29.27 3.31 3.53
C VAL A 74 28.57 3.21 4.87
N GLU A 75 28.72 2.10 5.54
CA GLU A 75 28.34 1.87 6.93
C GLU A 75 29.60 1.97 7.80
N ALA A 76 29.55 2.86 8.78
CA ALA A 76 30.64 3.07 9.71
C ALA A 76 30.47 2.22 10.99
N LYS A 77 31.56 1.80 11.56
CA LYS A 77 31.61 1.14 12.88
C LYS A 77 32.60 1.84 13.78
N GLU A 78 32.46 1.65 15.08
CA GLU A 78 33.42 2.13 16.06
C GLU A 78 34.82 1.57 15.77
N GLU A 79 35.87 2.34 16.05
CA GLU A 79 37.24 1.99 15.78
C GLU A 79 37.69 0.60 16.29
N ASN A 80 37.11 0.17 17.43
CA ASN A 80 37.43 -1.09 18.11
C ASN A 80 36.65 -2.29 17.59
N LEU A 81 35.65 -2.09 16.71
CA LEU A 81 34.87 -3.16 16.10
C LEU A 81 35.47 -3.57 14.76
N PRO A 82 35.38 -4.84 14.36
CA PRO A 82 35.82 -5.27 13.04
C PRO A 82 34.91 -4.65 11.95
N ALA A 83 35.52 -4.32 10.80
CA ALA A 83 34.80 -3.71 9.68
C ALA A 83 33.67 -4.63 9.16
N GLU A 84 33.80 -5.95 9.29
CA GLU A 84 32.78 -6.95 8.92
C GLU A 84 31.45 -6.76 9.64
N ALA A 85 31.47 -6.21 10.86
CA ALA A 85 30.25 -6.06 11.68
C ALA A 85 29.17 -5.20 11.03
N GLY A 86 29.52 -4.30 10.08
CA GLY A 86 28.56 -3.48 9.35
C GLY A 86 28.21 -3.99 7.95
N LEU A 87 28.88 -5.03 7.46
CA LEU A 87 28.78 -5.41 6.06
C LEU A 87 27.37 -5.91 5.67
N GLU A 88 26.75 -6.73 6.46
CA GLU A 88 25.39 -7.24 6.17
C GLU A 88 24.35 -6.11 6.21
N GLN A 89 24.51 -5.15 7.11
CA GLN A 89 23.69 -3.95 7.17
C GLN A 89 23.87 -3.10 5.91
N ALA A 90 25.14 -2.87 5.48
CA ALA A 90 25.46 -2.16 4.26
C ALA A 90 24.84 -2.84 3.02
N LYS A 91 24.95 -4.18 2.91
CA LYS A 91 24.33 -4.95 1.83
C LYS A 91 22.80 -4.80 1.80
N ALA A 92 22.14 -4.91 2.95
CA ALA A 92 20.69 -4.77 3.04
C ALA A 92 20.24 -3.38 2.56
N TYR A 93 20.94 -2.32 2.98
CA TYR A 93 20.65 -0.96 2.57
C TYR A 93 20.91 -0.72 1.08
N ALA A 94 22.04 -1.24 0.54
CA ALA A 94 22.36 -1.13 -0.87
C ALA A 94 21.33 -1.85 -1.76
N LYS A 95 20.88 -3.03 -1.35
CA LYS A 95 19.79 -3.75 -2.02
C LYS A 95 18.49 -2.94 -2.03
N ASP A 96 18.13 -2.34 -0.90
CA ASP A 96 16.91 -1.51 -0.77
C ASP A 96 16.94 -0.30 -1.71
N LEU A 97 18.08 0.38 -1.81
CA LEU A 97 18.28 1.55 -2.64
C LEU A 97 18.66 1.21 -4.10
N SER A 98 18.82 -0.06 -4.44
CA SER A 98 19.34 -0.51 -5.74
C SER A 98 20.70 0.09 -6.08
N ILE A 99 21.58 0.19 -5.09
CA ILE A 99 22.95 0.71 -5.19
C ILE A 99 23.92 -0.46 -5.39
N PRO A 100 24.84 -0.39 -6.36
CA PRO A 100 25.70 -1.52 -6.72
C PRO A 100 26.88 -1.77 -5.78
N PHE A 101 27.33 -0.76 -5.01
CA PHE A 101 28.52 -0.88 -4.16
C PHE A 101 28.18 -0.57 -2.71
N ALA A 102 28.48 -1.51 -1.81
CA ALA A 102 28.29 -1.34 -0.37
C ALA A 102 29.64 -1.47 0.34
N TYR A 103 29.90 -0.54 1.25
CA TYR A 103 31.12 -0.52 2.04
C TYR A 103 30.81 -0.63 3.51
N SER A 104 31.66 -1.32 4.26
CA SER A 104 31.71 -1.27 5.72
C SER A 104 33.14 -0.95 6.18
N THR A 105 33.29 -0.06 7.19
CA THR A 105 34.59 0.36 7.66
C THR A 105 34.59 0.80 9.11
N ASN A 106 35.66 0.52 9.84
CA ASN A 106 35.98 1.04 11.17
C ASN A 106 37.01 2.18 11.13
N GLY A 107 37.28 2.71 9.92
CA GLY A 107 38.30 3.75 9.71
C GLY A 107 39.70 3.20 9.39
N HIS A 108 40.02 1.98 9.78
CA HIS A 108 41.32 1.33 9.47
C HIS A 108 41.16 0.35 8.31
N GLU A 109 40.18 -0.51 8.41
CA GLU A 109 39.84 -1.52 7.41
C GLU A 109 38.66 -1.04 6.57
N ILE A 110 38.66 -1.34 5.27
CA ILE A 110 37.59 -1.02 4.34
C ILE A 110 37.21 -2.31 3.62
N ILE A 111 35.97 -2.74 3.77
CA ILE A 111 35.40 -3.90 3.08
C ILE A 111 34.38 -3.41 2.07
N GLU A 112 34.58 -3.79 0.81
CA GLU A 112 33.64 -3.57 -0.28
C GLU A 112 32.84 -4.83 -0.55
N TYR A 113 31.54 -4.69 -0.80
CA TYR A 113 30.72 -5.70 -1.47
C TYR A 113 30.21 -5.16 -2.79
N ASP A 114 30.48 -5.90 -3.87
CA ASP A 114 30.11 -5.57 -5.24
C ASP A 114 28.93 -6.46 -5.68
N PHE A 115 27.76 -5.86 -5.93
CA PHE A 115 26.56 -6.55 -6.36
C PHE A 115 26.58 -7.05 -7.81
N PHE A 116 27.56 -6.67 -8.61
CA PHE A 116 27.75 -7.26 -9.94
C PHE A 116 28.50 -8.58 -9.89
N THR A 117 29.47 -8.68 -9.00
CA THR A 117 30.31 -9.88 -8.84
C THR A 117 29.85 -10.78 -7.69
N PHE A 118 28.99 -10.27 -6.80
CA PHE A 118 28.57 -10.91 -5.56
C PHE A 118 29.72 -11.29 -4.62
N GLN A 119 30.80 -10.51 -4.66
CA GLN A 119 32.01 -10.77 -3.87
C GLN A 119 32.30 -9.64 -2.91
N SER A 120 32.87 -10.01 -1.75
CA SER A 120 33.48 -9.07 -0.80
C SER A 120 34.98 -9.03 -0.98
N GLN A 121 35.59 -7.84 -0.85
CA GLN A 121 37.05 -7.65 -0.88
C GLN A 121 37.48 -6.57 0.10
N ASN A 122 38.69 -6.76 0.66
CA ASN A 122 39.34 -5.75 1.49
C ASN A 122 40.11 -4.75 0.60
N LEU A 123 39.87 -3.45 0.86
CA LEU A 123 40.51 -2.36 0.11
C LEU A 123 41.48 -1.58 0.99
N SER A 124 42.57 -1.09 0.39
CA SER A 124 43.50 -0.19 1.04
C SER A 124 43.01 1.27 1.06
N SER A 125 42.14 1.65 0.13
CA SER A 125 41.55 2.98 -0.01
C SER A 125 40.18 2.88 -0.68
N PHE A 126 39.33 3.89 -0.48
CA PHE A 126 38.07 3.99 -1.23
C PHE A 126 38.35 4.24 -2.72
N PRO A 127 37.56 3.64 -3.64
CA PRO A 127 37.61 4.01 -5.04
C PRO A 127 37.13 5.45 -5.26
N SER A 128 37.60 6.10 -6.32
CA SER A 128 37.12 7.42 -6.71
C SER A 128 35.70 7.37 -7.29
N PRO A 129 34.96 8.51 -7.35
CA PRO A 129 33.69 8.58 -8.03
C PRO A 129 33.72 8.07 -9.47
N ASP A 130 34.79 8.41 -10.20
CA ASP A 130 34.95 8.03 -11.61
C ASP A 130 35.29 6.55 -11.78
N ASP A 131 36.04 5.94 -10.85
CA ASP A 131 36.28 4.50 -10.85
C ASP A 131 34.98 3.72 -10.64
N LEU A 132 34.15 4.13 -9.69
CA LEU A 132 32.85 3.47 -9.47
C LEU A 132 31.92 3.66 -10.65
N TRP A 133 31.84 4.85 -11.24
CA TRP A 133 31.07 5.10 -12.44
C TRP A 133 31.53 4.25 -13.62
N HIS A 134 32.83 4.11 -13.79
CA HIS A 134 33.42 3.27 -14.83
C HIS A 134 33.06 1.79 -14.64
N ARG A 135 33.26 1.27 -13.43
CA ARG A 135 32.85 -0.11 -13.07
C ARG A 135 31.36 -0.33 -13.32
N TRP A 136 30.53 0.61 -12.87
CA TRP A 136 29.10 0.56 -13.08
C TRP A 136 28.73 0.55 -14.56
N SER A 137 29.35 1.42 -15.38
CA SER A 137 29.10 1.53 -16.81
C SER A 137 29.45 0.26 -17.57
N ILE A 138 30.59 -0.37 -17.23
CA ILE A 138 31.01 -1.65 -17.81
C ILE A 138 29.98 -2.75 -17.47
N ASN A 139 29.72 -2.94 -16.20
CA ASN A 139 28.87 -4.04 -15.74
C ASN A 139 27.40 -3.91 -16.18
N THR A 140 26.93 -2.69 -16.38
CA THR A 140 25.58 -2.46 -16.94
C THR A 140 25.54 -2.52 -18.47
N GLY A 141 26.68 -2.61 -19.16
CA GLY A 141 26.76 -2.63 -20.62
C GLY A 141 26.39 -1.28 -21.28
N LEU A 142 26.38 -0.18 -20.51
CA LEU A 142 26.04 1.14 -21.03
C LEU A 142 27.22 1.95 -21.57
N GLN A 143 28.42 1.34 -21.59
CA GLN A 143 29.66 1.98 -22.06
C GLN A 143 29.71 2.14 -23.59
N THR A 144 29.05 1.28 -24.33
CA THR A 144 29.21 1.14 -25.78
C THR A 144 28.51 2.20 -26.63
N GLN A 145 27.61 2.99 -26.05
CA GLN A 145 26.79 3.94 -26.86
C GLN A 145 27.28 5.38 -26.86
N SER A 146 28.22 5.76 -25.99
CA SER A 146 28.70 7.15 -25.90
C SER A 146 30.17 7.40 -26.20
N ILE A 147 31.00 6.38 -26.45
CA ILE A 147 32.45 6.51 -26.53
C ILE A 147 33.08 6.07 -27.90
N ALA A 148 32.29 5.88 -28.92
CA ALA A 148 32.83 5.39 -30.20
C ALA A 148 33.83 6.36 -30.88
N GLN A 149 34.02 7.58 -30.43
CA GLN A 149 35.00 8.52 -31.02
C GLN A 149 35.45 9.61 -30.05
N LYS A 150 36.34 9.32 -29.09
CA LYS A 150 37.24 10.40 -28.59
C LYS A 150 38.52 9.84 -27.91
N PRO A 151 39.65 10.55 -28.02
CA PRO A 151 40.97 10.06 -27.58
C PRO A 151 41.23 10.19 -26.09
N ALA A 152 42.28 9.55 -25.62
CA ALA A 152 42.70 9.22 -24.26
C ALA A 152 42.95 10.37 -23.23
N ASN A 153 42.44 11.56 -23.45
CA ASN A 153 42.50 12.70 -22.51
C ASN A 153 41.10 13.26 -22.19
N TYR A 154 40.25 12.43 -21.67
CA TYR A 154 38.93 12.85 -21.22
C TYR A 154 39.00 13.24 -19.74
N SER A 155 39.14 14.52 -19.46
CA SER A 155 38.72 15.08 -18.18
C SER A 155 37.19 15.15 -18.21
N LEU A 156 36.52 14.51 -17.24
CA LEU A 156 35.05 14.51 -17.08
C LEU A 156 34.47 15.89 -16.69
N ASP A 157 35.16 16.98 -16.97
CA ASP A 157 34.79 18.37 -16.63
C ASP A 157 33.75 18.98 -17.57
N ASP A 158 33.20 18.25 -18.52
CA ASP A 158 32.15 18.82 -19.38
C ASP A 158 30.78 18.58 -18.72
N ALA A 159 30.34 19.57 -17.95
CA ALA A 159 28.99 19.63 -17.37
C ALA A 159 27.87 19.41 -18.43
N ASN A 160 28.13 19.71 -19.70
CA ASN A 160 27.21 19.50 -20.81
C ASN A 160 27.08 18.01 -21.15
N THR A 161 28.17 17.24 -21.14
CA THR A 161 28.13 15.80 -21.42
C THR A 161 27.33 15.05 -20.32
N ARG A 162 27.52 15.42 -19.05
CA ARG A 162 26.73 14.86 -17.94
C ARG A 162 25.24 15.16 -18.08
N ARG A 163 24.86 16.36 -18.54
CA ARG A 163 23.45 16.75 -18.77
C ARG A 163 22.79 16.00 -19.92
N GLN A 164 23.51 15.48 -20.88
CA GLN A 164 23.00 14.69 -22.00
C GLN A 164 22.76 13.22 -21.63
N ASN A 165 23.21 12.77 -20.45
CA ASN A 165 22.92 11.45 -19.94
C ASN A 165 21.65 11.51 -19.06
N PRO A 166 20.55 10.80 -19.39
CA PRO A 166 19.32 10.87 -18.64
C PRO A 166 19.45 10.37 -17.20
N LEU A 167 20.39 9.46 -16.90
CA LEU A 167 20.67 9.02 -15.53
C LEU A 167 21.23 10.16 -14.68
N LEU A 168 22.11 10.97 -15.25
CA LEU A 168 22.83 12.03 -14.55
C LEU A 168 22.11 13.39 -14.62
N HIS A 169 21.12 13.54 -15.50
CA HIS A 169 20.35 14.77 -15.61
C HIS A 169 19.59 15.07 -14.31
N PRO A 170 19.61 16.33 -13.82
CA PRO A 170 18.93 16.71 -12.58
C PRO A 170 17.43 16.45 -12.60
N TYR A 171 16.84 16.13 -11.45
CA TYR A 171 15.40 16.06 -11.27
C TYR A 171 14.73 17.43 -11.44
N CYS A 172 13.45 17.43 -11.79
CA CYS A 172 12.66 18.64 -11.84
C CYS A 172 12.43 19.20 -10.42
N SER A 173 13.10 20.31 -10.09
CA SER A 173 12.94 21.01 -8.80
C SER A 173 11.65 21.83 -8.69
N GLN A 174 10.93 22.00 -9.81
CA GLN A 174 9.76 22.85 -9.94
C GLN A 174 8.47 22.01 -10.03
N ALA A 175 8.54 20.75 -9.61
CA ALA A 175 7.35 19.91 -9.46
C ALA A 175 6.37 20.56 -8.45
N ILE A 176 5.08 20.33 -8.63
CA ILE A 176 3.99 20.91 -7.81
C ILE A 176 4.26 20.82 -6.31
N THR A 177 4.98 19.80 -5.86
CA THR A 177 5.28 19.55 -4.45
C THR A 177 6.61 20.14 -3.98
N ASN A 178 7.45 20.67 -4.88
CA ASN A 178 8.82 21.12 -4.60
C ASN A 178 9.68 20.09 -3.80
N LYS A 179 9.35 18.79 -3.93
CA LYS A 179 9.99 17.69 -3.20
C LYS A 179 10.89 16.89 -4.14
N ASN A 180 12.05 16.48 -3.64
CA ASN A 180 12.89 15.51 -4.32
C ASN A 180 12.21 14.14 -4.33
N PRO A 181 12.49 13.27 -5.32
CA PRO A 181 12.05 11.89 -5.30
C PRO A 181 12.47 11.18 -4.01
N ARG A 182 11.57 10.35 -3.48
CA ARG A 182 11.91 9.42 -2.40
C ARG A 182 12.85 8.34 -2.94
N TYR A 183 13.59 7.65 -2.08
CA TYR A 183 14.56 6.66 -2.47
C TYR A 183 14.03 5.60 -3.45
N PHE A 184 12.83 5.07 -3.21
CA PHE A 184 12.20 4.06 -4.06
C PHE A 184 11.75 4.63 -5.41
N GLN A 185 11.35 5.92 -5.46
CA GLN A 185 11.05 6.62 -6.71
C GLN A 185 12.33 6.87 -7.51
N GLU A 186 13.42 7.24 -6.83
CA GLU A 186 14.75 7.41 -7.44
C GLU A 186 15.25 6.08 -8.00
N ALA A 187 15.18 4.98 -7.23
CA ALA A 187 15.52 3.64 -7.68
C ALA A 187 14.69 3.21 -8.89
N ALA A 188 13.36 3.42 -8.86
CA ALA A 188 12.48 3.11 -9.97
C ALA A 188 12.86 3.87 -11.25
N ILE A 189 13.12 5.18 -11.15
CA ILE A 189 13.53 6.03 -12.28
C ILE A 189 14.86 5.53 -12.87
N VAL A 190 15.84 5.23 -12.03
CA VAL A 190 17.16 4.72 -12.47
C VAL A 190 17.00 3.40 -13.21
N GLN A 191 16.24 2.45 -12.64
CA GLN A 191 16.02 1.13 -13.23
C GLN A 191 15.28 1.19 -14.58
N VAL A 192 14.29 2.06 -14.71
CA VAL A 192 13.56 2.26 -15.98
C VAL A 192 14.46 2.93 -17.03
N ILE A 193 15.21 3.99 -16.66
CA ILE A 193 16.13 4.66 -17.60
C ILE A 193 17.22 3.71 -18.09
N GLN A 194 17.80 2.86 -17.23
CA GLN A 194 18.79 1.86 -17.65
C GLN A 194 18.25 0.94 -18.75
N ARG A 195 16.99 0.46 -18.62
CA ARG A 195 16.35 -0.39 -19.61
C ARG A 195 16.09 0.35 -20.92
N ILE A 196 15.63 1.58 -20.85
CA ILE A 196 15.46 2.46 -22.01
C ILE A 196 16.80 2.67 -22.72
N MET A 197 17.88 2.91 -21.98
CA MET A 197 19.22 3.07 -22.56
C MET A 197 19.77 1.78 -23.18
N LYS A 198 19.30 0.60 -22.75
CA LYS A 198 19.57 -0.71 -23.37
C LYS A 198 18.67 -1.02 -24.56
N ASN A 199 17.86 -0.06 -25.02
CA ASN A 199 16.88 -0.22 -26.09
C ASN A 199 15.77 -1.24 -25.78
N GLN A 200 15.50 -1.54 -24.51
CA GLN A 200 14.38 -2.38 -24.14
C GLN A 200 13.06 -1.64 -24.43
N LYS A 201 12.19 -2.28 -25.22
CA LYS A 201 10.95 -1.66 -25.71
C LYS A 201 9.74 -1.87 -24.79
N ARG A 202 9.81 -2.84 -23.88
CA ARG A 202 8.71 -3.21 -22.99
C ARG A 202 9.22 -3.23 -21.57
N ILE A 203 8.64 -2.39 -20.72
CA ILE A 203 9.13 -2.18 -19.35
C ILE A 203 7.93 -2.12 -18.40
N LEU A 204 7.99 -2.86 -17.29
CA LEU A 204 6.99 -2.83 -16.23
C LEU A 204 7.56 -2.16 -14.98
N LEU A 205 6.77 -1.26 -14.41
CA LEU A 205 7.02 -0.65 -13.12
C LEU A 205 5.84 -0.94 -12.18
N THR A 206 6.09 -1.68 -11.10
CA THR A 206 5.06 -1.97 -10.09
C THR A 206 5.30 -1.13 -8.84
N MET A 207 4.32 -0.30 -8.52
CA MET A 207 4.35 0.55 -7.33
C MET A 207 2.97 0.61 -6.70
N ALA A 208 2.90 0.40 -5.38
CA ALA A 208 1.64 0.44 -4.64
C ALA A 208 0.88 1.76 -4.85
N THR A 209 -0.43 1.71 -4.67
CA THR A 209 -1.28 2.92 -4.71
C THR A 209 -0.84 3.89 -3.61
N GLY A 210 -0.81 5.19 -3.93
CA GLY A 210 -0.39 6.23 -2.97
C GLY A 210 1.12 6.48 -2.89
N THR A 211 1.96 5.72 -3.61
CA THR A 211 3.43 5.88 -3.62
C THR A 211 3.94 6.90 -4.63
N GLY A 212 3.05 7.52 -5.41
CA GLY A 212 3.39 8.61 -6.33
C GLY A 212 3.83 8.15 -7.72
N LYS A 213 3.19 7.12 -8.30
CA LYS A 213 3.44 6.64 -9.69
C LYS A 213 3.50 7.77 -10.71
N THR A 214 2.51 8.66 -10.71
CA THR A 214 2.42 9.80 -11.66
C THR A 214 3.57 10.78 -11.49
N PHE A 215 4.00 11.05 -10.23
CA PHE A 215 5.17 11.88 -9.95
C PHE A 215 6.45 11.21 -10.46
N THR A 216 6.60 9.91 -10.26
CA THR A 216 7.74 9.11 -10.76
C THR A 216 7.80 9.17 -12.29
N ALA A 217 6.64 9.02 -12.97
CA ALA A 217 6.55 9.15 -14.43
C ALA A 217 6.93 10.56 -14.92
N MET A 218 6.47 11.60 -14.25
CA MET A 218 6.80 12.98 -14.59
C MET A 218 8.30 13.24 -14.48
N GLN A 219 8.95 12.79 -13.40
CA GLN A 219 10.40 12.94 -13.22
C GLN A 219 11.21 12.13 -14.24
N LEU A 220 10.76 10.92 -14.57
CA LEU A 220 11.33 10.08 -15.62
C LEU A 220 11.29 10.80 -16.98
N VAL A 221 10.11 11.28 -17.36
CA VAL A 221 9.89 12.02 -18.62
C VAL A 221 10.72 13.30 -18.66
N TRP A 222 10.81 14.02 -17.53
CA TRP A 222 11.65 15.20 -17.42
C TRP A 222 13.12 14.88 -17.75
N LYS A 223 13.67 13.84 -17.14
CA LYS A 223 15.07 13.43 -17.41
C LYS A 223 15.27 13.02 -18.87
N LEU A 224 14.36 12.25 -19.46
CA LEU A 224 14.46 11.78 -20.85
C LEU A 224 14.34 12.90 -21.89
N ILE A 225 13.44 13.86 -21.70
CA ILE A 225 13.25 14.99 -22.63
C ILE A 225 14.39 15.99 -22.46
N LYS A 226 14.68 16.41 -21.22
CA LYS A 226 15.67 17.48 -20.95
C LYS A 226 17.11 17.04 -21.24
N SER A 227 17.43 15.76 -21.16
CA SER A 227 18.71 15.22 -21.64
C SER A 227 18.81 15.08 -23.17
N GLY A 228 17.70 15.25 -23.89
CA GLY A 228 17.64 15.03 -25.33
C GLY A 228 17.70 13.55 -25.74
N TRP A 229 17.51 12.61 -24.79
CA TRP A 229 17.67 11.18 -25.08
C TRP A 229 16.69 10.67 -26.14
N LEU A 230 15.43 11.03 -26.05
CA LEU A 230 14.39 10.60 -27.00
C LEU A 230 14.55 11.20 -28.40
N GLN A 231 15.26 12.31 -28.56
CA GLN A 231 15.55 12.93 -29.86
C GLN A 231 16.56 12.15 -30.72
N ARG A 232 17.28 11.18 -30.15
CA ARG A 232 18.36 10.45 -30.87
C ARG A 232 17.83 9.64 -32.05
N GLN A 233 16.62 9.11 -31.96
CA GLN A 233 15.98 8.38 -33.06
C GLN A 233 15.39 9.32 -34.12
N HIS A 234 14.95 10.51 -33.71
CA HIS A 234 14.35 11.54 -34.55
C HIS A 234 14.99 12.91 -34.31
N PRO A 235 16.22 13.17 -34.83
CA PRO A 235 17.00 14.38 -34.50
C PRO A 235 16.31 15.69 -34.88
N HIS A 236 15.31 15.66 -35.79
CA HIS A 236 14.62 16.83 -36.32
C HIS A 236 13.36 17.24 -35.53
N ARG A 237 12.97 16.48 -34.48
CA ARG A 237 11.81 16.80 -33.65
C ARG A 237 12.10 16.50 -32.18
N PRO A 238 11.41 17.18 -31.24
CA PRO A 238 11.40 16.79 -29.82
C PRO A 238 10.89 15.35 -29.63
N GLY A 239 11.32 14.71 -28.54
CA GLY A 239 10.77 13.42 -28.14
C GLY A 239 9.28 13.56 -27.79
N ARG A 240 8.45 12.69 -28.33
CA ARG A 240 6.99 12.68 -28.14
C ARG A 240 6.53 11.55 -27.27
N ILE A 241 5.63 11.87 -26.35
CA ILE A 241 5.16 10.94 -25.31
C ILE A 241 3.65 10.90 -25.30
N LEU A 242 3.10 9.70 -25.23
CA LEU A 242 1.69 9.45 -24.98
C LEU A 242 1.52 8.89 -23.57
N PHE A 243 0.72 9.54 -22.75
CA PHE A 243 0.27 9.05 -21.45
C PHE A 243 -1.17 8.53 -21.59
N LEU A 244 -1.34 7.23 -21.41
CA LEU A 244 -2.63 6.56 -21.46
C LEU A 244 -3.12 6.24 -20.06
N ALA A 245 -4.28 6.77 -19.71
CA ALA A 245 -5.00 6.48 -18.47
C ALA A 245 -6.26 5.65 -18.75
N ASP A 246 -6.73 4.93 -17.72
CA ASP A 246 -7.97 4.17 -17.79
C ASP A 246 -9.22 5.08 -17.71
N ARG A 247 -9.13 6.21 -17.01
CA ARG A 247 -10.25 7.13 -16.73
C ARG A 247 -9.86 8.59 -16.90
N VAL A 248 -10.86 9.42 -17.22
CA VAL A 248 -10.71 10.87 -17.39
C VAL A 248 -10.05 11.53 -16.18
N VAL A 249 -10.49 11.18 -14.95
CA VAL A 249 -9.93 11.75 -13.71
C VAL A 249 -8.42 11.46 -13.59
N LEU A 250 -7.96 10.25 -13.93
CA LEU A 250 -6.54 9.88 -13.90
C LEU A 250 -5.74 10.60 -14.98
N ARG A 251 -6.33 10.73 -16.19
CA ARG A 251 -5.75 11.52 -17.28
C ARG A 251 -5.53 12.97 -16.87
N ASP A 252 -6.55 13.60 -16.28
CA ASP A 252 -6.51 15.01 -15.89
C ASP A 252 -5.55 15.23 -14.70
N GLN A 253 -5.47 14.31 -13.75
CA GLN A 253 -4.47 14.33 -12.69
C GLN A 253 -3.04 14.22 -13.26
N ALA A 254 -2.82 13.34 -14.24
CA ALA A 254 -1.53 13.21 -14.92
C ALA A 254 -1.20 14.50 -15.69
N TYR A 255 -2.13 15.03 -16.47
CA TYR A 255 -1.97 16.30 -17.18
C TYR A 255 -1.54 17.43 -16.25
N ASN A 256 -2.19 17.56 -15.09
CA ASN A 256 -1.86 18.56 -14.09
C ASN A 256 -0.48 18.31 -13.45
N ALA A 257 -0.13 17.05 -13.15
CA ALA A 257 1.16 16.69 -12.57
C ALA A 257 2.34 17.05 -13.51
N PHE A 258 2.10 17.08 -14.82
CA PHE A 258 3.08 17.48 -15.83
C PHE A 258 3.09 18.98 -16.12
N SER A 259 2.53 19.81 -15.24
CA SER A 259 2.56 21.28 -15.36
C SER A 259 3.97 21.90 -15.51
N PRO A 260 5.10 21.30 -15.02
CA PRO A 260 6.42 21.84 -15.30
C PRO A 260 6.79 21.95 -16.79
N PHE A 261 6.06 21.25 -17.67
CA PHE A 261 6.25 21.33 -19.13
C PHE A 261 5.43 22.45 -19.81
N ALA A 262 4.61 23.19 -19.04
CA ALA A 262 3.76 24.29 -19.52
C ALA A 262 4.38 25.67 -19.25
N ARG A 263 5.66 25.91 -19.55
CA ARG A 263 6.34 27.14 -19.17
C ARG A 263 6.66 28.05 -20.35
N ASP A 264 6.87 29.32 -20.05
CA ASP A 264 7.32 30.39 -20.96
C ASP A 264 6.35 30.65 -22.11
N GLY A 265 5.04 30.54 -21.85
CA GLY A 265 3.99 30.80 -22.83
C GLY A 265 3.81 29.69 -23.87
N ASN A 266 4.57 28.60 -23.78
CA ASN A 266 4.44 27.44 -24.66
C ASN A 266 4.10 26.18 -23.85
N ASP A 267 2.84 25.73 -23.93
CA ASP A 267 2.41 24.47 -23.31
C ASP A 267 2.66 23.32 -24.31
N SER A 268 3.63 22.47 -24.01
CA SER A 268 3.93 21.31 -24.83
C SER A 268 2.97 20.13 -24.60
N ARG A 269 2.00 20.29 -23.69
CA ARG A 269 1.01 19.26 -23.33
C ARG A 269 -0.26 19.39 -24.17
N TRP A 270 -0.93 18.28 -24.41
CA TRP A 270 -2.21 18.20 -25.10
C TRP A 270 -3.12 17.13 -24.49
N LEU A 271 -4.40 17.49 -24.27
CA LEU A 271 -5.44 16.55 -23.88
C LEU A 271 -6.12 15.97 -25.13
N ILE A 272 -6.12 14.65 -25.24
CA ILE A 272 -6.88 13.93 -26.27
C ILE A 272 -8.31 13.75 -25.74
N ASP A 273 -9.25 14.43 -26.37
CA ASP A 273 -10.66 14.50 -25.98
C ASP A 273 -11.63 13.94 -27.05
N GLY A 274 -11.09 13.26 -28.05
CA GLY A 274 -11.86 12.69 -29.18
C GLY A 274 -11.92 13.59 -30.43
N HIS A 275 -11.39 14.81 -30.34
CA HIS A 275 -11.26 15.69 -31.51
C HIS A 275 -10.00 15.36 -32.35
N PRO A 276 -9.93 15.81 -33.63
CA PRO A 276 -8.76 15.59 -34.46
C PRO A 276 -7.45 15.98 -33.78
N PRO A 277 -6.35 15.22 -33.98
CA PRO A 277 -5.14 15.41 -33.20
C PRO A 277 -4.39 16.68 -33.61
N VAL A 278 -3.87 17.40 -32.63
CA VAL A 278 -2.89 18.47 -32.83
C VAL A 278 -1.49 17.86 -32.83
N LEU A 279 -0.83 17.79 -33.96
CA LEU A 279 0.44 17.10 -34.16
C LEU A 279 1.70 17.90 -33.74
N THR A 280 1.52 19.11 -33.20
CA THR A 280 2.62 20.05 -32.88
C THR A 280 3.03 20.05 -31.40
N ARG A 281 2.48 19.17 -30.61
CA ARG A 281 2.80 19.03 -29.18
C ARG A 281 3.76 17.89 -28.93
N ASP A 282 4.35 17.84 -27.73
CA ASP A 282 5.33 16.82 -27.34
C ASP A 282 4.74 15.81 -26.35
N LEU A 283 3.76 16.24 -25.52
CA LEU A 283 3.16 15.42 -24.48
C LEU A 283 1.66 15.31 -24.68
N TYR A 284 1.18 14.09 -24.85
CA TYR A 284 -0.22 13.78 -25.13
C TYR A 284 -0.80 12.96 -23.99
N PHE A 285 -2.00 13.33 -23.55
CA PHE A 285 -2.70 12.67 -22.43
C PHE A 285 -4.07 12.22 -22.92
N GLY A 286 -4.32 10.94 -22.90
CA GLY A 286 -5.57 10.36 -23.40
C GLY A 286 -6.09 9.23 -22.52
N ILE A 287 -7.34 8.90 -22.75
CA ILE A 287 -7.91 7.61 -22.32
C ILE A 287 -8.11 6.75 -23.57
N TYR A 288 -8.16 5.44 -23.37
CA TYR A 288 -8.33 4.50 -24.49
C TYR A 288 -9.58 4.78 -25.31
N GLN A 289 -10.69 5.13 -24.64
CA GLN A 289 -11.97 5.43 -25.29
C GLN A 289 -11.86 6.65 -26.21
N SER A 290 -11.15 7.71 -25.79
CA SER A 290 -10.96 8.91 -26.63
C SER A 290 -10.17 8.62 -27.89
N LEU A 291 -9.21 7.69 -27.85
CA LEU A 291 -8.42 7.26 -29.00
C LEU A 291 -9.20 6.31 -29.94
N TRP A 292 -10.24 5.68 -29.41
CA TRP A 292 -11.07 4.71 -30.15
C TRP A 292 -12.22 5.34 -30.91
N VAL A 293 -12.47 6.64 -30.74
CA VAL A 293 -13.54 7.38 -31.45
C VAL A 293 -13.29 7.35 -32.93
N GLU A 294 -14.32 7.03 -33.73
CA GLU A 294 -14.29 7.05 -35.19
C GLU A 294 -14.68 8.44 -35.73
N ASN A 295 -13.96 8.91 -36.74
CA ASN A 295 -14.32 10.11 -37.48
C ASN A 295 -15.34 9.82 -38.59
N ASP A 296 -15.83 10.86 -39.27
CA ASP A 296 -16.79 10.74 -40.39
C ASP A 296 -16.30 9.89 -41.55
N GLN A 297 -15.01 9.55 -41.62
CA GLN A 297 -14.38 8.72 -42.63
C GLN A 297 -14.20 7.25 -42.19
N GLY A 298 -14.73 6.88 -41.04
CA GLY A 298 -14.60 5.54 -40.46
C GLY A 298 -13.20 5.21 -39.94
N LYS A 299 -12.31 6.21 -39.78
CA LYS A 299 -11.00 6.02 -39.14
C LYS A 299 -11.05 6.35 -37.67
N ARG A 300 -10.41 5.53 -36.88
CA ARG A 300 -10.26 5.77 -35.44
C ARG A 300 -9.22 6.85 -35.17
N LEU A 301 -9.37 7.59 -34.07
CA LEU A 301 -8.52 8.73 -33.78
C LEU A 301 -7.04 8.33 -33.69
N PHE A 302 -6.72 7.18 -33.08
CA PHE A 302 -5.32 6.71 -33.01
C PHE A 302 -4.69 6.44 -34.39
N GLU A 303 -5.46 6.06 -35.39
CA GLU A 303 -4.99 5.81 -36.76
C GLU A 303 -4.62 7.11 -37.50
N LEU A 304 -5.03 8.26 -36.98
CA LEU A 304 -4.65 9.57 -37.50
C LEU A 304 -3.24 9.99 -37.08
N PHE A 305 -2.66 9.34 -36.09
CA PHE A 305 -1.24 9.51 -35.73
C PHE A 305 -0.40 8.52 -36.55
N PRO A 306 0.74 8.91 -37.12
CA PRO A 306 1.71 7.96 -37.65
C PRO A 306 2.11 6.90 -36.64
N ASN A 307 2.40 5.69 -37.01
CA ASN A 307 2.77 4.59 -36.12
C ASN A 307 4.09 4.83 -35.35
N ASP A 308 4.98 5.68 -35.88
CA ASP A 308 6.24 6.12 -35.33
C ASP A 308 6.14 7.52 -34.65
N PHE A 309 4.91 8.01 -34.45
CA PHE A 309 4.69 9.37 -33.92
C PHE A 309 5.19 9.54 -32.49
N PHE A 310 4.99 8.54 -31.65
CA PHE A 310 5.42 8.53 -30.24
C PHE A 310 6.72 7.76 -30.05
N ASP A 311 7.62 8.29 -29.21
CA ASP A 311 8.86 7.64 -28.80
C ASP A 311 8.67 6.81 -27.52
N LEU A 312 7.74 7.23 -26.67
CA LEU A 312 7.40 6.59 -25.40
C LEU A 312 5.88 6.61 -25.18
N VAL A 313 5.31 5.47 -24.84
CA VAL A 313 3.91 5.33 -24.39
C VAL A 313 3.93 4.88 -22.94
N ILE A 314 3.39 5.71 -22.06
CA ILE A 314 3.21 5.41 -20.64
C ILE A 314 1.79 4.93 -20.43
N ILE A 315 1.63 3.75 -19.87
CA ILE A 315 0.34 3.09 -19.66
C ILE A 315 0.09 3.01 -18.17
N ASP A 316 -0.80 3.87 -17.64
CA ASP A 316 -1.22 3.78 -16.24
C ASP A 316 -2.29 2.70 -16.07
N GLU A 317 -2.28 2.03 -14.92
CA GLU A 317 -3.08 0.84 -14.63
C GLU A 317 -2.93 -0.25 -15.71
N ALA A 318 -1.68 -0.55 -16.06
CA ALA A 318 -1.30 -1.43 -17.17
C ALA A 318 -1.92 -2.84 -17.12
N HIS A 319 -2.40 -3.29 -15.97
CA HIS A 319 -3.12 -4.55 -15.81
C HIS A 319 -4.46 -4.60 -16.56
N ARG A 320 -4.97 -3.46 -17.06
CA ARG A 320 -6.20 -3.35 -17.84
C ARG A 320 -5.95 -3.30 -19.36
N SER A 321 -4.74 -2.99 -19.78
CA SER A 321 -4.38 -2.75 -21.18
C SER A 321 -4.34 -3.99 -22.07
N GLY A 322 -4.39 -5.18 -21.51
CA GLY A 322 -4.32 -6.46 -22.22
C GLY A 322 -5.61 -6.93 -22.88
N PHE A 323 -6.73 -6.21 -22.76
CA PHE A 323 -8.05 -6.69 -23.19
C PHE A 323 -8.52 -6.07 -24.50
N GLY A 324 -8.85 -6.92 -25.50
CA GLY A 324 -9.67 -6.61 -26.66
C GLY A 324 -9.13 -5.47 -27.54
N THR A 325 -9.99 -4.50 -27.80
CA THR A 325 -9.76 -3.37 -28.71
C THR A 325 -8.56 -2.49 -28.35
N TRP A 326 -8.13 -2.44 -27.06
CA TRP A 326 -7.01 -1.60 -26.64
C TRP A 326 -5.64 -2.12 -27.09
N GLN A 327 -5.54 -3.43 -27.36
CA GLN A 327 -4.32 -3.99 -27.94
C GLN A 327 -4.01 -3.40 -29.33
N GLU A 328 -5.02 -3.01 -30.10
CA GLU A 328 -4.81 -2.43 -31.43
C GLU A 328 -4.10 -1.07 -31.33
N ILE A 329 -4.45 -0.24 -30.34
CA ILE A 329 -3.75 1.03 -30.06
C ILE A 329 -2.28 0.78 -29.73
N LEU A 330 -2.00 -0.19 -28.86
CA LEU A 330 -0.63 -0.53 -28.47
C LEU A 330 0.16 -1.17 -29.62
N LYS A 331 -0.50 -1.95 -30.48
CA LYS A 331 0.12 -2.51 -31.69
C LYS A 331 0.41 -1.43 -32.73
N HIS A 332 -0.49 -0.44 -32.90
CA HIS A 332 -0.28 0.70 -33.80
C HIS A 332 0.97 1.49 -33.41
N PHE A 333 1.17 1.76 -32.14
CA PHE A 333 2.37 2.43 -31.61
C PHE A 333 3.46 1.43 -31.16
N GLY A 334 3.55 0.27 -31.81
CA GLY A 334 4.44 -0.84 -31.42
C GLY A 334 5.93 -0.50 -31.44
N GLU A 335 6.34 0.47 -32.25
CA GLU A 335 7.73 0.95 -32.36
C GLU A 335 8.16 1.78 -31.13
N ALA A 336 7.23 2.41 -30.45
CA ALA A 336 7.51 3.17 -29.24
C ALA A 336 7.95 2.27 -28.07
N ILE A 337 8.65 2.86 -27.12
CA ILE A 337 8.89 2.23 -25.82
C ILE A 337 7.58 2.23 -25.03
N HIS A 338 7.14 1.07 -24.54
CA HIS A 338 5.95 0.97 -23.66
C HIS A 338 6.37 0.79 -22.22
N LEU A 339 6.05 1.77 -21.40
CA LEU A 339 6.21 1.71 -19.96
C LEU A 339 4.86 1.45 -19.30
N GLY A 340 4.64 0.22 -18.84
CA GLY A 340 3.48 -0.12 -18.02
C GLY A 340 3.71 0.27 -16.56
N MET A 341 2.74 0.96 -15.96
CA MET A 341 2.73 1.27 -14.53
C MET A 341 1.49 0.68 -13.90
N THR A 342 1.64 -0.05 -12.81
CA THR A 342 0.51 -0.61 -12.07
C THR A 342 0.85 -0.85 -10.61
N ALA A 343 -0.16 -0.86 -9.75
CA ALA A 343 -0.01 -1.34 -8.37
C ALA A 343 -0.28 -2.86 -8.26
N THR A 344 -0.93 -3.44 -9.26
CA THR A 344 -1.52 -4.79 -9.21
C THR A 344 -1.40 -5.46 -10.56
N PRO A 345 -0.20 -5.98 -10.94
CA PRO A 345 -0.05 -6.72 -12.19
C PRO A 345 -0.93 -7.97 -12.21
N LYS A 346 -1.43 -8.34 -13.38
CA LYS A 346 -2.20 -9.57 -13.60
C LYS A 346 -1.34 -10.69 -14.14
N THR A 347 -1.67 -11.91 -13.75
CA THR A 347 -1.07 -13.17 -14.21
C THR A 347 -2.17 -14.19 -14.51
N THR A 348 -3.17 -13.81 -15.32
CA THR A 348 -4.25 -14.73 -15.72
C THR A 348 -4.06 -15.12 -17.19
N ASP A 349 -4.55 -16.30 -17.58
CA ASP A 349 -4.34 -16.93 -18.91
C ASP A 349 -4.64 -16.04 -20.13
N ASN A 350 -5.49 -15.02 -19.99
CA ASN A 350 -5.87 -14.11 -21.09
C ASN A 350 -5.15 -12.76 -21.05
N VAL A 351 -4.52 -12.38 -19.93
CA VAL A 351 -3.78 -11.13 -19.79
C VAL A 351 -2.69 -11.32 -18.74
N ASP A 352 -1.51 -11.64 -19.22
CA ASP A 352 -0.32 -11.60 -18.39
C ASP A 352 0.40 -10.26 -18.61
N THR A 353 0.33 -9.40 -17.61
CA THR A 353 1.03 -8.10 -17.60
C THR A 353 2.55 -8.30 -17.70
N TYR A 354 3.07 -9.35 -17.07
CA TYR A 354 4.49 -9.67 -17.11
C TYR A 354 4.91 -10.20 -18.47
N GLU A 355 4.09 -11.01 -19.13
CA GLU A 355 4.39 -11.54 -20.46
C GLU A 355 4.57 -10.41 -21.49
N TYR A 356 3.69 -9.40 -21.45
CA TYR A 356 3.79 -8.28 -22.38
C TYR A 356 4.94 -7.33 -22.06
N PHE A 357 5.09 -6.93 -20.81
CA PHE A 357 6.03 -5.87 -20.43
C PHE A 357 7.40 -6.38 -19.98
N CYS A 358 7.52 -7.64 -19.57
CA CYS A 358 8.77 -8.22 -19.03
C CYS A 358 9.31 -9.35 -19.92
N LYS A 359 8.93 -9.38 -21.20
CA LYS A 359 9.36 -10.44 -22.12
C LYS A 359 10.88 -10.59 -22.20
N ASP A 360 11.60 -9.47 -22.11
CA ASP A 360 13.07 -9.42 -22.21
C ASP A 360 13.76 -9.52 -20.84
N GLU A 361 13.00 -9.63 -19.74
CA GLU A 361 13.55 -9.78 -18.38
C GLU A 361 13.83 -11.25 -18.04
N PRO A 362 14.85 -11.51 -17.22
CA PRO A 362 15.14 -12.87 -16.77
C PRO A 362 14.01 -13.40 -15.88
N GLU A 363 13.81 -14.69 -15.93
CA GLU A 363 12.98 -15.39 -14.95
C GLU A 363 13.74 -15.57 -13.64
N ILE A 364 13.06 -15.29 -12.53
CA ILE A 364 13.56 -15.50 -11.18
C ILE A 364 12.65 -16.51 -10.45
N LEU A 365 13.22 -17.26 -9.53
CA LEU A 365 12.42 -18.13 -8.66
C LEU A 365 11.44 -17.27 -7.84
N VAL A 366 10.23 -17.79 -7.65
CA VAL A 366 9.20 -17.16 -6.82
C VAL A 366 9.63 -17.16 -5.36
N ASP A 367 10.33 -18.23 -4.96
CA ASP A 367 10.88 -18.41 -3.62
C ASP A 367 12.24 -19.09 -3.76
N ASP A 368 13.30 -18.44 -3.30
CA ASP A 368 14.67 -18.96 -3.39
C ASP A 368 14.87 -20.24 -2.52
N ASP A 369 14.05 -20.36 -1.46
CA ASP A 369 14.08 -21.51 -0.53
C ASP A 369 13.17 -22.66 -0.98
N ASP A 370 12.24 -22.42 -1.91
CA ASP A 370 11.30 -23.43 -2.42
C ASP A 370 11.12 -23.33 -3.96
N PRO A 371 12.00 -23.97 -4.74
CA PRO A 371 11.93 -23.97 -6.20
C PRO A 371 10.64 -24.57 -6.77
N THR A 372 9.88 -25.34 -5.97
CA THR A 372 8.60 -25.94 -6.42
C THR A 372 7.51 -24.91 -6.64
N LYS A 373 7.66 -23.68 -6.11
CA LYS A 373 6.77 -22.56 -6.35
C LYS A 373 6.91 -21.92 -7.74
N GLY A 374 7.83 -22.41 -8.56
CA GLY A 374 8.02 -21.99 -9.94
C GLY A 374 8.87 -20.73 -10.10
N SER A 375 8.96 -20.25 -11.35
CA SER A 375 9.65 -19.01 -11.72
C SER A 375 8.68 -17.98 -12.24
N ARG A 376 9.04 -16.70 -12.12
CA ARG A 376 8.32 -15.56 -12.72
C ARG A 376 9.26 -14.57 -13.35
N ARG A 377 8.78 -13.80 -14.31
CA ARG A 377 9.50 -12.62 -14.80
C ARG A 377 9.39 -11.46 -13.80
N GLN A 378 10.44 -10.68 -13.71
CA GLN A 378 10.50 -9.57 -12.77
C GLN A 378 10.20 -8.24 -13.45
N ALA A 379 9.45 -7.36 -12.79
CA ALA A 379 9.32 -5.96 -13.23
C ALA A 379 10.66 -5.21 -13.09
N ALA A 380 10.82 -4.12 -13.83
CA ALA A 380 12.00 -3.27 -13.73
C ALA A 380 12.27 -2.79 -12.30
N TYR A 381 11.22 -2.52 -11.56
CA TYR A 381 11.27 -2.23 -10.13
C TYR A 381 9.92 -2.55 -9.49
N GLU A 382 9.96 -3.08 -8.27
CA GLU A 382 8.77 -3.44 -7.50
C GLU A 382 8.80 -2.75 -6.13
N TYR A 383 7.72 -2.02 -5.79
CA TYR A 383 7.51 -1.41 -4.48
C TYR A 383 6.12 -1.74 -3.96
N SER A 384 6.05 -2.76 -3.10
CA SER A 384 4.79 -3.30 -2.58
C SER A 384 4.15 -2.39 -1.52
N LEU A 385 2.86 -2.63 -1.22
CA LEU A 385 2.16 -1.96 -0.13
C LEU A 385 2.79 -2.29 1.22
N GLY A 386 3.14 -3.56 1.45
CA GLY A 386 3.79 -4.01 2.68
C GLY A 386 5.09 -3.24 2.92
N ARG A 387 5.93 -3.13 1.89
CA ARG A 387 7.16 -2.34 1.97
C ARG A 387 6.89 -0.85 2.24
N GLY A 388 5.87 -0.28 1.60
CA GLY A 388 5.48 1.12 1.85
C GLY A 388 5.04 1.38 3.29
N ILE A 389 4.39 0.40 3.94
CA ILE A 389 4.01 0.44 5.37
C ILE A 389 5.25 0.28 6.25
N GLU A 390 6.14 -0.67 5.94
CA GLU A 390 7.40 -0.87 6.68
C GLU A 390 8.30 0.37 6.64
N ASP A 391 8.36 1.04 5.50
CA ASP A 391 9.11 2.29 5.33
C ASP A 391 8.40 3.50 5.94
N GLY A 392 7.13 3.37 6.33
CA GLY A 392 6.32 4.45 6.90
C GLY A 392 5.85 5.51 5.90
N PHE A 393 5.92 5.21 4.61
CA PHE A 393 5.39 6.09 3.55
C PHE A 393 3.91 5.84 3.27
N LEU A 394 3.40 4.67 3.71
CA LEU A 394 1.99 4.33 3.66
C LEU A 394 1.46 4.06 5.07
N ALA A 395 0.19 4.39 5.28
CA ALA A 395 -0.50 4.23 6.54
C ALA A 395 -0.69 2.73 6.87
N THR A 396 -0.46 2.36 8.12
CA THR A 396 -0.83 1.05 8.65
C THR A 396 -2.34 0.96 8.90
N TYR A 397 -2.87 -0.22 9.21
CA TYR A 397 -4.31 -0.40 9.36
C TYR A 397 -4.69 -1.37 10.49
N LYS A 398 -5.95 -1.23 10.96
CA LYS A 398 -6.66 -2.19 11.81
C LYS A 398 -7.83 -2.78 11.04
N VAL A 399 -8.13 -4.05 11.25
CA VAL A 399 -9.25 -4.74 10.60
C VAL A 399 -10.32 -5.08 11.64
N HIS A 400 -11.54 -4.61 11.41
CA HIS A 400 -12.74 -5.01 12.14
C HIS A 400 -13.58 -5.91 11.22
N ARG A 401 -13.64 -7.20 11.50
CA ARG A 401 -14.56 -8.14 10.84
C ARG A 401 -15.84 -8.23 11.64
N VAL A 402 -16.96 -8.02 10.97
CA VAL A 402 -18.29 -8.05 11.57
C VAL A 402 -19.16 -8.97 10.73
N ARG A 403 -19.92 -9.88 11.36
CA ARG A 403 -20.86 -10.75 10.68
C ARG A 403 -22.25 -10.59 11.27
N THR A 404 -23.25 -10.55 10.39
CA THR A 404 -24.65 -10.64 10.83
C THR A 404 -25.06 -12.10 10.99
N SER A 405 -26.20 -12.33 11.66
CA SER A 405 -26.75 -13.67 11.83
C SER A 405 -27.01 -14.38 10.50
N VAL A 406 -27.47 -13.64 9.49
CA VAL A 406 -27.73 -14.22 8.14
C VAL A 406 -26.42 -14.47 7.36
N ASP A 407 -25.35 -13.73 7.63
CA ASP A 407 -24.04 -14.01 7.03
C ASP A 407 -23.37 -15.26 7.64
N GLN A 408 -23.69 -15.56 8.90
CA GLN A 408 -23.13 -16.70 9.61
C GLN A 408 -23.87 -18.01 9.27
N ASN A 409 -25.20 -17.96 9.22
CA ASN A 409 -26.05 -19.14 9.11
C ASN A 409 -26.55 -19.37 7.67
N GLY A 410 -26.48 -18.36 6.79
CA GLY A 410 -27.21 -18.32 5.54
C GLY A 410 -28.67 -17.87 5.74
N LEU A 411 -29.41 -17.72 4.66
CA LEU A 411 -30.82 -17.35 4.65
C LEU A 411 -31.60 -18.33 3.78
N SER A 412 -32.50 -19.09 4.40
CA SER A 412 -33.53 -19.87 3.72
C SER A 412 -34.79 -19.05 3.57
N LEU A 413 -35.42 -19.04 2.36
CA LEU A 413 -36.66 -18.33 2.13
C LEU A 413 -37.82 -18.94 2.95
N HIS A 414 -37.83 -20.28 3.11
CA HIS A 414 -38.82 -20.98 3.89
C HIS A 414 -38.75 -20.57 5.37
N GLU A 415 -37.56 -20.60 5.96
CA GLU A 415 -37.34 -20.18 7.35
C GLU A 415 -37.66 -18.68 7.56
N ALA A 416 -37.38 -17.81 6.58
CA ALA A 416 -37.70 -16.40 6.64
C ALA A 416 -39.24 -16.20 6.73
N VAL A 417 -40.01 -16.92 5.93
CA VAL A 417 -41.49 -16.90 5.98
C VAL A 417 -42.00 -17.43 7.31
N GLU A 418 -41.44 -18.50 7.84
CA GLU A 418 -41.79 -19.05 9.15
C GLU A 418 -41.52 -18.05 10.30
N GLN A 419 -40.52 -17.22 10.16
CA GLN A 419 -40.20 -16.16 11.10
C GLN A 419 -41.05 -14.89 10.91
N GLY A 420 -41.97 -14.91 9.95
CA GLY A 420 -42.91 -13.82 9.69
C GLY A 420 -42.38 -12.75 8.73
N ALA A 421 -41.31 -13.01 8.02
CA ALA A 421 -40.81 -12.09 7.00
C ALA A 421 -41.66 -12.13 5.73
N GLU A 422 -41.84 -11.00 5.08
CA GLU A 422 -42.46 -10.90 3.77
C GLU A 422 -41.43 -11.22 2.68
N VAL A 423 -41.72 -12.24 1.87
CA VAL A 423 -40.83 -12.67 0.78
C VAL A 423 -41.50 -12.40 -0.55
N PHE A 424 -40.91 -11.50 -1.33
CA PHE A 424 -41.34 -11.23 -2.71
C PHE A 424 -40.36 -11.91 -3.67
N VAL A 425 -40.84 -12.85 -4.46
CA VAL A 425 -40.09 -13.53 -5.52
C VAL A 425 -40.67 -13.08 -6.86
N PRO A 426 -39.88 -12.39 -7.71
CA PRO A 426 -40.32 -12.00 -9.04
C PRO A 426 -40.66 -13.22 -9.89
N GLU A 427 -41.64 -13.10 -10.80
CA GLU A 427 -41.99 -14.15 -11.75
C GLU A 427 -40.75 -14.61 -12.53
N GLU A 428 -40.61 -15.91 -12.78
CA GLU A 428 -39.50 -16.57 -13.50
C GLU A 428 -38.14 -16.49 -12.77
N THR A 429 -38.08 -16.17 -11.48
CA THR A 429 -36.81 -16.18 -10.74
C THR A 429 -36.54 -17.56 -10.14
N GLU A 430 -35.42 -18.20 -10.49
CA GLU A 430 -34.97 -19.42 -9.84
C GLU A 430 -34.59 -19.14 -8.39
N THR A 431 -35.15 -19.91 -7.46
CA THR A 431 -34.84 -19.78 -6.03
C THR A 431 -33.78 -20.80 -5.61
N ARG A 432 -32.94 -20.43 -4.64
CA ARG A 432 -31.99 -21.35 -3.98
C ARG A 432 -32.56 -21.80 -2.64
N ASP A 433 -32.13 -22.96 -2.16
CA ASP A 433 -32.51 -23.43 -0.82
C ASP A 433 -31.93 -22.52 0.28
N ILE A 434 -30.67 -22.10 0.12
CA ILE A 434 -29.97 -21.20 1.05
C ILE A 434 -29.22 -20.12 0.28
N TYR A 435 -29.38 -18.86 0.72
CA TYR A 435 -28.61 -17.72 0.26
C TYR A 435 -27.50 -17.38 1.28
N THR A 436 -26.32 -17.09 0.79
CA THR A 436 -25.16 -16.73 1.61
C THR A 436 -24.65 -15.34 1.24
N THR A 437 -23.64 -14.84 1.95
CA THR A 437 -23.11 -13.48 1.78
C THR A 437 -22.81 -13.07 0.32
N PRO A 438 -22.30 -13.93 -0.58
CA PRO A 438 -22.07 -13.55 -1.98
C PRO A 438 -23.33 -13.21 -2.78
N GLN A 439 -24.48 -13.76 -2.41
CA GLN A 439 -25.77 -13.53 -3.09
C GLN A 439 -26.53 -12.30 -2.55
N PHE A 440 -26.25 -11.87 -1.30
CA PHE A 440 -26.92 -10.72 -0.72
C PHE A 440 -26.66 -9.43 -1.51
N GLU A 441 -27.73 -8.68 -1.72
CA GLU A 441 -27.81 -7.45 -2.51
C GLU A 441 -27.51 -7.65 -4.03
N ARG A 442 -27.28 -8.90 -4.46
CA ARG A 442 -27.10 -9.28 -5.87
C ARG A 442 -28.28 -10.07 -6.42
N GLU A 443 -28.56 -11.24 -5.84
CA GLU A 443 -29.68 -12.13 -6.20
C GLU A 443 -30.88 -11.89 -5.28
N ILE A 444 -30.61 -11.63 -4.00
CA ILE A 444 -31.59 -11.38 -2.95
C ILE A 444 -31.26 -10.11 -2.18
N THR A 445 -32.23 -9.25 -2.01
CA THR A 445 -32.13 -8.01 -1.22
C THR A 445 -32.73 -8.22 0.15
N VAL A 446 -31.95 -7.90 1.20
CA VAL A 446 -32.36 -7.99 2.60
C VAL A 446 -32.16 -6.64 3.29
N PRO A 447 -33.13 -5.70 3.18
CA PRO A 447 -33.01 -4.33 3.72
C PRO A 447 -32.72 -4.31 5.23
N ASP A 448 -33.24 -5.28 5.99
CA ASP A 448 -33.03 -5.37 7.43
C ASP A 448 -31.55 -5.69 7.76
N ARG A 449 -30.88 -6.54 6.95
CA ARG A 449 -29.43 -6.77 7.05
C ARG A 449 -28.65 -5.46 6.83
N THR A 450 -28.98 -4.74 5.78
CA THR A 450 -28.36 -3.44 5.47
C THR A 450 -28.59 -2.43 6.59
N ARG A 451 -29.81 -2.36 7.18
CA ARG A 451 -30.13 -1.49 8.32
C ARG A 451 -29.27 -1.83 9.54
N VAL A 452 -29.14 -3.12 9.88
CA VAL A 452 -28.35 -3.57 11.04
C VAL A 452 -26.87 -3.26 10.85
N MET A 453 -26.29 -3.56 9.70
CA MET A 453 -24.90 -3.21 9.38
C MET A 453 -24.65 -1.71 9.45
N THR A 454 -25.57 -0.90 8.90
CA THR A 454 -25.42 0.56 8.85
C THR A 454 -25.58 1.21 10.22
N LYS A 455 -26.52 0.75 11.06
CA LYS A 455 -26.67 1.19 12.45
C LYS A 455 -25.46 0.83 13.30
N HIS A 456 -24.92 -0.38 13.11
CA HIS A 456 -23.68 -0.80 13.76
C HIS A 456 -22.51 0.12 13.34
N LEU A 457 -22.35 0.39 12.03
CA LEU A 457 -21.36 1.33 11.53
C LEU A 457 -21.51 2.73 12.16
N ALA A 458 -22.75 3.24 12.25
CA ALA A 458 -23.02 4.52 12.91
C ALA A 458 -22.57 4.52 14.38
N GLY A 459 -22.81 3.42 15.10
CA GLY A 459 -22.30 3.21 16.45
C GLY A 459 -20.78 3.24 16.55
N LEU A 460 -20.08 2.55 15.64
CA LEU A 460 -18.63 2.56 15.55
C LEU A 460 -18.09 3.96 15.25
N MET A 461 -18.71 4.70 14.32
CA MET A 461 -18.31 6.07 13.98
C MET A 461 -18.47 7.03 15.15
N LYS A 462 -19.56 6.93 15.93
CA LYS A 462 -19.74 7.69 17.18
C LYS A 462 -18.60 7.40 18.19
N LYS A 463 -18.17 6.16 18.27
CA LYS A 463 -17.11 5.70 19.20
C LYS A 463 -15.71 6.11 18.75
N PHE A 464 -15.39 5.98 17.46
CA PHE A 464 -14.02 6.15 16.97
C PHE A 464 -13.71 7.59 16.58
N GLY A 465 -14.64 8.28 15.94
CA GLY A 465 -14.46 9.65 15.46
C GLY A 465 -15.59 10.02 14.50
N PRO A 466 -16.58 10.78 14.97
CA PRO A 466 -17.76 11.11 14.17
C PRO A 466 -17.45 12.01 12.96
N SER A 467 -16.25 12.59 12.89
CA SER A 467 -15.77 13.41 11.76
C SER A 467 -14.79 12.67 10.86
N ASP A 468 -14.48 11.40 11.14
CA ASP A 468 -13.51 10.63 10.36
C ASP A 468 -14.04 10.35 8.94
N LYS A 469 -13.38 10.89 7.92
CA LYS A 469 -13.74 10.65 6.50
C LYS A 469 -13.78 9.14 6.24
N THR A 470 -14.91 8.67 5.70
CA THR A 470 -15.23 7.25 5.56
C THR A 470 -15.72 6.93 4.14
N MET A 471 -15.16 5.89 3.52
CA MET A 471 -15.64 5.33 2.26
C MET A 471 -16.37 4.02 2.51
N VAL A 472 -17.63 3.90 2.03
CA VAL A 472 -18.43 2.67 2.14
C VAL A 472 -18.65 2.08 0.76
N PHE A 473 -18.16 0.87 0.54
CA PHE A 473 -18.28 0.16 -0.72
C PHE A 473 -19.52 -0.75 -0.69
N CYS A 474 -20.51 -0.42 -1.50
CA CYS A 474 -21.80 -1.06 -1.62
C CYS A 474 -21.89 -1.92 -2.88
N VAL A 475 -22.88 -2.82 -2.94
CA VAL A 475 -23.07 -3.73 -4.07
C VAL A 475 -23.48 -2.96 -5.33
N ASP A 476 -24.47 -2.08 -5.20
CA ASP A 476 -25.02 -1.27 -6.28
C ASP A 476 -25.45 0.13 -5.80
N ILE A 477 -26.02 0.90 -6.71
CA ILE A 477 -26.47 2.28 -6.49
C ILE A 477 -27.57 2.36 -5.44
N SER A 478 -28.58 1.51 -5.52
CA SER A 478 -29.72 1.48 -4.58
C SER A 478 -29.25 1.17 -3.16
N HIS A 479 -28.32 0.22 -3.02
CA HIS A 479 -27.69 -0.11 -1.75
C HIS A 479 -26.88 1.09 -1.21
N ALA A 480 -26.09 1.78 -2.05
CA ALA A 480 -25.32 2.96 -1.65
C ALA A 480 -26.23 4.11 -1.16
N GLN A 481 -27.35 4.36 -1.85
CA GLN A 481 -28.35 5.35 -1.47
C GLN A 481 -29.05 5.00 -0.14
N LEU A 482 -29.39 3.72 0.07
CA LEU A 482 -30.00 3.24 1.31
C LEU A 482 -29.07 3.43 2.51
N VAL A 483 -27.79 3.04 2.36
CA VAL A 483 -26.78 3.20 3.41
C VAL A 483 -26.59 4.69 3.74
N ALA A 484 -26.46 5.56 2.74
CA ALA A 484 -26.31 7.00 2.95
C ALA A 484 -27.51 7.60 3.70
N ARG A 485 -28.74 7.20 3.34
CA ARG A 485 -29.97 7.64 4.02
C ARG A 485 -29.96 7.25 5.49
N ILE A 486 -29.71 5.96 5.80
CA ILE A 486 -29.70 5.48 7.18
C ILE A 486 -28.62 6.20 8.00
N LEU A 487 -27.43 6.44 7.45
CA LEU A 487 -26.38 7.19 8.15
C LEU A 487 -26.77 8.63 8.43
N ASN A 488 -27.46 9.31 7.50
CA ASN A 488 -27.99 10.65 7.74
C ASN A 488 -29.07 10.66 8.84
N ASP A 489 -29.95 9.65 8.89
CA ASP A 489 -30.95 9.51 9.93
C ASP A 489 -30.32 9.26 11.32
N GLU A 490 -29.29 8.42 11.42
CA GLU A 490 -28.64 8.03 12.68
C GLU A 490 -27.62 9.08 13.20
N LEU A 491 -26.99 9.85 12.31
CA LEU A 491 -25.87 10.75 12.62
C LEU A 491 -26.12 12.22 12.26
N GLY A 492 -27.25 12.54 11.61
CA GLY A 492 -27.58 13.90 11.17
C GLY A 492 -27.76 14.90 12.34
N ASN A 493 -28.01 14.42 13.56
CA ASN A 493 -28.10 15.23 14.76
C ASN A 493 -26.74 15.76 15.27
N LEU A 494 -25.63 15.34 14.69
CA LEU A 494 -24.28 15.82 15.05
C LEU A 494 -23.95 17.21 14.45
N GLY A 495 -24.86 17.83 13.71
CA GLY A 495 -24.64 19.14 13.09
C GLY A 495 -23.77 19.12 11.83
N LEU A 496 -23.40 17.96 11.33
CA LEU A 496 -22.62 17.73 10.12
C LEU A 496 -23.57 17.28 8.99
N GLN A 497 -24.02 18.20 8.12
CA GLN A 497 -24.98 17.87 7.05
C GLN A 497 -24.53 18.39 5.68
N PRO A 498 -24.69 17.59 4.62
CA PRO A 498 -25.08 16.17 4.67
C PRO A 498 -23.96 15.33 5.30
N TYR A 499 -24.32 14.39 6.20
CA TYR A 499 -23.33 13.52 6.84
C TYR A 499 -22.80 12.47 5.87
N ALA A 500 -23.70 11.82 5.14
CA ALA A 500 -23.40 10.80 4.15
C ALA A 500 -24.03 11.13 2.79
N VAL A 501 -23.28 10.92 1.71
CA VAL A 501 -23.75 11.13 0.33
C VAL A 501 -23.42 9.92 -0.55
N PRO A 502 -24.32 9.55 -1.50
CA PRO A 502 -24.01 8.56 -2.50
C PRO A 502 -23.19 9.19 -3.64
N ILE A 503 -21.95 8.72 -3.83
CA ILE A 503 -21.10 9.11 -4.96
C ILE A 503 -21.21 8.01 -6.01
N VAL A 504 -22.19 8.14 -6.89
CA VAL A 504 -22.57 7.17 -7.92
C VAL A 504 -22.79 7.87 -9.26
N ALA A 505 -22.69 7.15 -10.38
CA ALA A 505 -22.69 7.76 -11.73
C ALA A 505 -24.03 8.45 -12.08
N GLU A 506 -25.14 7.99 -11.55
CA GLU A 506 -26.48 8.50 -11.84
C GLU A 506 -26.83 9.76 -11.02
N GLU A 507 -26.02 10.11 -10.04
CA GLU A 507 -26.26 11.25 -9.16
C GLU A 507 -25.61 12.52 -9.74
N GLY A 508 -26.42 13.47 -10.18
CA GLY A 508 -25.96 14.69 -10.83
C GLY A 508 -25.04 15.56 -9.96
N GLN A 509 -25.13 15.45 -8.63
CA GLN A 509 -24.29 16.17 -7.67
C GLN A 509 -23.00 15.41 -7.28
N ALA A 510 -22.84 14.17 -7.73
CA ALA A 510 -21.70 13.34 -7.36
C ALA A 510 -20.30 14.01 -7.59
N PRO A 511 -20.05 14.75 -8.69
CA PRO A 511 -18.78 15.44 -8.86
C PRO A 511 -18.53 16.53 -7.80
N VAL A 512 -19.54 17.26 -7.40
CA VAL A 512 -19.44 18.30 -6.35
C VAL A 512 -19.18 17.68 -5.00
N TRP A 513 -19.95 16.63 -4.64
CA TRP A 513 -19.75 15.91 -3.39
C TRP A 513 -18.38 15.23 -3.33
N LEU A 514 -17.90 14.70 -4.47
CA LEU A 514 -16.58 14.12 -4.54
C LEU A 514 -15.49 15.16 -4.25
N GLN A 515 -15.59 16.35 -4.85
CA GLN A 515 -14.65 17.44 -4.60
C GLN A 515 -14.65 17.87 -3.13
N GLN A 516 -15.82 18.04 -2.53
CA GLN A 516 -15.97 18.37 -1.11
C GLN A 516 -15.44 17.26 -0.20
N PHE A 517 -15.65 16.00 -0.58
CA PHE A 517 -15.15 14.85 0.19
C PHE A 517 -13.63 14.74 0.14
N GLN A 518 -13.02 15.11 -0.99
CA GLN A 518 -11.55 15.12 -1.16
C GLN A 518 -10.86 16.26 -0.41
N ASP A 519 -11.57 17.35 -0.18
CA ASP A 519 -11.06 18.52 0.53
C ASP A 519 -11.04 18.24 2.04
N SER A 520 -9.83 18.25 2.64
CA SER A 520 -9.64 18.05 4.07
C SER A 520 -10.18 19.21 4.92
N ASP A 521 -10.26 20.41 4.33
CA ASP A 521 -10.76 21.60 5.01
C ASP A 521 -12.30 21.65 5.01
N HIS A 522 -12.94 20.84 4.19
CA HIS A 522 -14.39 20.74 4.13
C HIS A 522 -14.91 19.65 5.09
N PRO A 523 -15.65 19.99 6.16
CA PRO A 523 -16.07 19.04 7.19
C PRO A 523 -17.09 18.01 6.68
N THR A 524 -17.89 18.36 5.67
CA THR A 524 -18.92 17.49 5.08
C THR A 524 -18.74 17.34 3.57
N PRO A 525 -19.19 16.24 2.98
CA PRO A 525 -19.70 15.03 3.62
C PRO A 525 -18.62 14.27 4.39
N VAL A 526 -19.00 13.61 5.49
CA VAL A 526 -18.10 12.74 6.27
C VAL A 526 -18.01 11.36 5.64
N VAL A 527 -19.14 10.84 5.13
CA VAL A 527 -19.23 9.52 4.53
C VAL A 527 -19.56 9.61 3.04
N ALA A 528 -18.79 8.92 2.23
CA ALA A 528 -19.06 8.68 0.83
C ALA A 528 -19.44 7.22 0.61
N THR A 529 -20.66 6.93 0.16
CA THR A 529 -21.10 5.59 -0.22
C THR A 529 -20.98 5.42 -1.74
N THR A 530 -20.53 4.26 -2.22
CA THR A 530 -20.30 4.04 -3.66
C THR A 530 -20.47 2.58 -4.03
N ALA A 531 -20.88 2.32 -5.27
CA ALA A 531 -20.83 0.99 -5.87
C ALA A 531 -19.46 0.72 -6.51
N GLU A 532 -18.93 1.67 -7.32
CA GLU A 532 -17.69 1.47 -8.08
C GLU A 532 -16.80 2.72 -8.20
N LEU A 533 -17.38 3.93 -8.25
CA LEU A 533 -16.67 5.16 -8.62
C LEU A 533 -15.43 5.46 -7.77
N LEU A 534 -15.46 5.16 -6.47
CA LEU A 534 -14.35 5.46 -5.55
C LEU A 534 -13.25 4.39 -5.55
N SER A 535 -13.44 3.26 -6.23
CA SER A 535 -12.43 2.19 -6.24
C SER A 535 -11.16 2.55 -7.01
N THR A 536 -11.27 3.44 -8.02
CA THR A 536 -10.14 3.87 -8.85
C THR A 536 -10.15 5.38 -9.07
N GLY A 537 -8.98 6.00 -9.13
CA GLY A 537 -8.80 7.41 -9.54
C GLY A 537 -9.08 8.48 -8.49
N VAL A 538 -9.66 8.14 -7.34
CA VAL A 538 -10.01 9.12 -6.30
C VAL A 538 -8.92 9.21 -5.25
N ASP A 539 -8.52 10.43 -4.89
CA ASP A 539 -7.52 10.72 -3.87
C ASP A 539 -8.15 11.41 -2.66
N VAL A 540 -8.17 10.72 -1.52
CA VAL A 540 -8.66 11.27 -0.24
C VAL A 540 -7.66 10.90 0.86
N PRO A 541 -6.57 11.66 1.02
CA PRO A 541 -5.55 11.38 2.05
C PRO A 541 -6.14 11.28 3.46
N ALA A 542 -7.11 12.11 3.79
CA ALA A 542 -7.78 12.16 5.09
C ALA A 542 -8.74 10.97 5.36
N CYS A 543 -8.95 10.04 4.42
CA CYS A 543 -9.86 8.91 4.60
C CYS A 543 -9.36 7.96 5.70
N ARG A 544 -10.07 7.87 6.83
CA ARG A 544 -9.71 7.06 8.01
C ARG A 544 -10.41 5.72 8.07
N ASN A 545 -11.54 5.54 7.38
CA ASN A 545 -12.28 4.28 7.41
C ASN A 545 -12.59 3.81 5.99
N ILE A 546 -12.30 2.54 5.72
CA ILE A 546 -12.71 1.80 4.52
C ILE A 546 -13.70 0.73 4.96
N VAL A 547 -14.92 0.77 4.44
CA VAL A 547 -16.00 -0.12 4.86
C VAL A 547 -16.44 -0.99 3.69
N PHE A 548 -16.41 -2.32 3.89
CA PHE A 548 -16.91 -3.29 2.92
C PHE A 548 -18.32 -3.73 3.31
N MET A 549 -19.31 -3.32 2.51
CA MET A 549 -20.68 -3.83 2.53
C MET A 549 -21.03 -4.61 1.24
N LYS A 550 -20.02 -4.87 0.42
CA LYS A 550 -20.09 -5.78 -0.73
C LYS A 550 -19.01 -6.84 -0.67
N THR A 551 -19.31 -8.03 -1.16
CA THR A 551 -18.28 -9.05 -1.34
C THR A 551 -17.30 -8.64 -2.43
N VAL A 552 -16.01 -8.83 -2.16
CA VAL A 552 -14.93 -8.64 -3.11
C VAL A 552 -14.25 -9.98 -3.33
N SER A 553 -14.24 -10.45 -4.57
CA SER A 553 -13.56 -11.68 -4.99
C SER A 553 -12.25 -11.42 -5.74
N SER A 554 -12.09 -10.20 -6.28
CA SER A 554 -10.87 -9.82 -7.00
C SER A 554 -9.81 -9.27 -6.06
N PRO A 555 -8.62 -9.89 -5.94
CA PRO A 555 -7.49 -9.35 -5.17
C PRO A 555 -7.05 -7.97 -5.66
N ILE A 556 -7.17 -7.72 -6.97
CA ILE A 556 -6.84 -6.43 -7.59
C ILE A 556 -7.78 -5.34 -7.09
N LEU A 557 -9.10 -5.56 -7.17
CA LEU A 557 -10.09 -4.61 -6.69
C LEU A 557 -9.92 -4.36 -5.18
N PHE A 558 -9.66 -5.42 -4.42
CA PHE A 558 -9.39 -5.32 -2.99
C PHE A 558 -8.17 -4.42 -2.70
N LYS A 559 -7.04 -4.66 -3.36
CA LYS A 559 -5.83 -3.83 -3.23
C LYS A 559 -6.07 -2.37 -3.61
N GLN A 560 -6.86 -2.12 -4.67
CA GLN A 560 -7.23 -0.77 -5.08
C GLN A 560 -8.07 -0.05 -4.02
N ILE A 561 -9.05 -0.73 -3.43
CA ILE A 561 -9.90 -0.19 -2.37
C ILE A 561 -9.07 0.12 -1.11
N ILE A 562 -8.27 -0.83 -0.64
CA ILE A 562 -7.39 -0.63 0.51
C ILE A 562 -6.41 0.52 0.27
N GLY A 563 -5.88 0.62 -0.95
CA GLY A 563 -5.01 1.72 -1.36
C GLY A 563 -5.61 3.13 -1.22
N ARG A 564 -6.94 3.26 -1.09
CA ARG A 564 -7.60 4.56 -0.80
C ARG A 564 -7.38 5.00 0.64
N GLY A 565 -7.33 4.05 1.58
CA GLY A 565 -7.02 4.32 2.98
C GLY A 565 -5.52 4.42 3.29
N SER A 566 -4.66 3.85 2.46
CA SER A 566 -3.25 3.66 2.78
C SER A 566 -2.38 4.92 2.74
N ARG A 567 -2.88 6.06 2.28
CA ARG A 567 -2.10 7.31 2.30
C ARG A 567 -1.94 7.85 3.71
N VAL A 568 -0.73 8.31 4.04
CA VAL A 568 -0.50 9.12 5.24
C VAL A 568 -0.91 10.56 4.96
N ASP A 569 -1.50 11.21 5.95
CA ASP A 569 -1.85 12.63 5.90
C ASP A 569 -1.40 13.33 7.18
N PRO A 570 -0.20 13.90 7.19
CA PRO A 570 0.32 14.60 8.36
C PRO A 570 -0.49 15.83 8.76
N ALA A 571 -1.22 16.44 7.82
CA ALA A 571 -2.03 17.64 8.10
C ALA A 571 -3.21 17.30 9.02
N THR A 572 -3.79 16.11 8.89
CA THR A 572 -4.88 15.61 9.74
C THR A 572 -4.42 14.59 10.78
N ASP A 573 -3.09 14.44 11.00
CA ASP A 573 -2.48 13.43 11.88
C ASP A 573 -2.95 12.00 11.54
N LYS A 574 -3.21 11.73 10.25
CA LYS A 574 -3.58 10.41 9.78
C LYS A 574 -2.34 9.59 9.42
N LEU A 575 -1.95 8.68 10.29
CA LEU A 575 -0.87 7.72 10.10
C LEU A 575 -1.39 6.28 9.94
N TRP A 576 -2.67 6.04 10.16
CA TRP A 576 -3.32 4.75 10.06
C TRP A 576 -4.79 4.89 9.68
N PHE A 577 -5.42 3.77 9.31
CA PHE A 577 -6.83 3.72 8.95
C PHE A 577 -7.49 2.43 9.45
N ARG A 578 -8.83 2.40 9.46
CA ARG A 578 -9.62 1.23 9.80
C ARG A 578 -10.21 0.60 8.56
N ILE A 579 -10.24 -0.72 8.55
CA ILE A 579 -10.97 -1.52 7.59
C ILE A 579 -12.11 -2.19 8.35
N ILE A 580 -13.35 -1.87 8.01
CA ILE A 580 -14.55 -2.45 8.62
C ILE A 580 -15.19 -3.36 7.57
N ASP A 581 -15.22 -4.65 7.84
CA ASP A 581 -15.58 -5.67 6.87
C ASP A 581 -16.79 -6.48 7.32
N TYR A 582 -17.93 -6.24 6.66
CA TYR A 582 -19.19 -6.96 6.90
C TYR A 582 -19.36 -8.18 5.98
N THR A 583 -18.49 -8.41 5.02
CA THR A 583 -18.70 -9.36 3.93
C THR A 583 -17.57 -10.39 3.77
N GLY A 584 -16.56 -10.35 4.64
CA GLY A 584 -15.42 -11.25 4.58
C GLY A 584 -14.42 -10.93 3.46
N ALA A 585 -14.44 -9.71 2.92
CA ALA A 585 -13.49 -9.27 1.88
C ALA A 585 -12.03 -9.34 2.36
N THR A 586 -11.80 -9.14 3.65
CA THR A 586 -10.45 -9.15 4.27
C THR A 586 -9.78 -10.52 4.31
N ARG A 587 -10.45 -11.61 3.89
CA ARG A 587 -9.80 -12.91 3.63
C ARG A 587 -8.70 -12.80 2.56
N LEU A 588 -8.84 -11.83 1.65
CA LEU A 588 -7.88 -11.60 0.57
C LEU A 588 -6.53 -11.05 1.05
N PHE A 589 -6.40 -10.69 2.32
CA PHE A 589 -5.08 -10.37 2.90
C PHE A 589 -4.14 -11.58 2.96
N ASP A 590 -4.67 -12.79 3.09
CA ASP A 590 -3.87 -14.01 3.11
C ASP A 590 -3.17 -14.25 1.75
N GLU A 591 -3.65 -13.59 0.69
CA GLU A 591 -3.10 -13.62 -0.67
C GLU A 591 -2.32 -12.33 -1.02
N TRP A 592 -2.16 -11.41 -0.06
CA TRP A 592 -1.74 -10.02 -0.32
C TRP A 592 -0.34 -9.89 -0.89
N ASP A 593 0.63 -10.57 -0.29
CA ASP A 593 2.06 -10.50 -0.67
C ASP A 593 2.57 -11.82 -1.27
N ARG A 594 1.67 -12.76 -1.55
CA ARG A 594 2.07 -13.95 -2.30
C ARG A 594 2.42 -13.51 -3.72
N PRO A 595 3.62 -13.84 -4.22
CA PRO A 595 3.90 -13.74 -5.63
C PRO A 595 2.81 -14.52 -6.37
N PRO A 596 2.37 -14.07 -7.55
CA PRO A 596 1.46 -14.88 -8.35
C PRO A 596 2.09 -16.26 -8.53
N GLY A 597 1.37 -17.30 -8.13
CA GLY A 597 1.79 -18.67 -8.34
C GLY A 597 2.04 -18.94 -9.83
N PRO A 598 2.74 -20.01 -10.18
CA PRO A 598 2.82 -20.45 -11.57
C PRO A 598 1.40 -20.58 -12.12
N PRO A 599 1.20 -20.31 -13.42
CA PRO A 599 -0.08 -20.56 -14.05
C PRO A 599 -0.51 -22.00 -13.70
N PRO A 600 -1.80 -22.22 -13.39
CA PRO A 600 -2.27 -23.57 -13.11
C PRO A 600 -1.85 -24.50 -14.26
N GLU A 601 -1.27 -25.63 -13.93
CA GLU A 601 -0.94 -26.64 -14.94
C GLU A 601 -2.18 -26.89 -15.79
N ALA A 602 -1.99 -26.86 -17.10
CA ALA A 602 -3.04 -27.23 -18.04
C ALA A 602 -3.58 -28.61 -17.66
N PRO A 603 -4.91 -28.85 -17.73
CA PRO A 603 -5.48 -30.14 -17.35
C PRO A 603 -4.72 -31.26 -18.02
N GLN A 604 -4.15 -32.16 -17.24
CA GLN A 604 -3.41 -33.33 -17.73
C GLN A 604 -4.43 -34.37 -18.21
N GLY A 605 -4.77 -34.34 -19.50
CA GLY A 605 -5.62 -35.31 -20.17
C GLY A 605 -5.68 -35.06 -21.68
N PRO A 606 -6.08 -36.01 -22.51
CA PRO A 606 -6.28 -35.76 -23.91
C PRO A 606 -7.35 -34.68 -24.08
N GLN A 607 -6.96 -33.51 -24.64
CA GLN A 607 -7.87 -32.41 -24.93
C GLN A 607 -8.51 -32.65 -26.29
N THR A 608 -9.48 -33.55 -26.34
CA THR A 608 -10.13 -33.97 -27.59
C THR A 608 -11.60 -33.61 -27.65
N ALA A 609 -12.21 -33.19 -26.54
CA ALA A 609 -13.62 -32.83 -26.51
C ALA A 609 -13.91 -31.53 -27.26
N ILE A 610 -15.10 -31.42 -27.82
CA ILE A 610 -15.56 -30.29 -28.62
C ILE A 610 -16.92 -29.84 -28.09
N ILE A 611 -17.14 -28.53 -27.96
CA ILE A 611 -18.44 -27.93 -27.75
C ILE A 611 -18.83 -27.16 -29.03
N GLU A 612 -19.95 -27.55 -29.63
CA GLU A 612 -20.60 -26.77 -30.69
C GLU A 612 -21.93 -26.21 -30.19
N GLY A 613 -22.19 -24.92 -30.39
CA GLY A 613 -23.43 -24.35 -29.91
C GLY A 613 -24.02 -23.30 -30.82
N MET A 614 -25.32 -23.05 -30.59
CA MET A 614 -26.09 -22.05 -31.32
C MET A 614 -26.83 -21.17 -30.32
N ILE A 615 -26.82 -19.86 -30.58
CA ILE A 615 -27.45 -18.85 -29.73
C ILE A 615 -28.62 -18.19 -30.48
N THR A 616 -29.79 -18.25 -29.86
CA THR A 616 -31.03 -17.71 -30.40
C THR A 616 -31.70 -16.74 -29.42
N LYS A 617 -32.58 -15.87 -29.90
CA LYS A 617 -33.49 -15.06 -29.09
C LYS A 617 -34.61 -15.92 -28.55
N HIS A 618 -34.90 -15.82 -27.30
CA HIS A 618 -35.90 -16.63 -26.58
C HIS A 618 -37.30 -16.53 -27.18
N GLU A 619 -37.75 -15.32 -27.57
CA GLU A 619 -39.15 -15.13 -28.03
C GLU A 619 -39.35 -15.42 -29.52
N THR A 620 -38.34 -15.16 -30.32
CA THR A 620 -38.49 -15.20 -31.79
C THR A 620 -37.76 -16.38 -32.44
N GLY A 621 -36.86 -17.04 -31.73
CA GLY A 621 -35.98 -18.08 -32.28
C GLY A 621 -34.94 -17.54 -33.27
N GLU A 622 -34.85 -16.22 -33.48
CA GLU A 622 -33.87 -15.63 -34.39
C GLU A 622 -32.43 -15.83 -33.88
N MET A 623 -31.51 -16.07 -34.80
CA MET A 623 -30.10 -16.26 -34.51
C MET A 623 -29.45 -14.98 -34.00
N ILE A 624 -28.62 -15.07 -32.99
CA ILE A 624 -27.87 -13.93 -32.47
C ILE A 624 -26.43 -13.99 -32.97
N SER A 625 -26.11 -13.11 -33.91
CA SER A 625 -24.76 -12.90 -34.43
C SER A 625 -23.94 -12.00 -33.49
N GLY A 626 -22.65 -12.30 -33.30
CA GLY A 626 -21.74 -11.49 -32.50
C GLY A 626 -21.89 -11.66 -30.98
N ALA A 627 -22.73 -12.59 -30.52
CA ALA A 627 -22.76 -12.96 -29.08
C ALA A 627 -21.40 -13.51 -28.65
N ILE A 628 -21.00 -13.18 -27.45
CA ILE A 628 -19.71 -13.56 -26.88
C ILE A 628 -19.88 -14.79 -26.00
N THR A 629 -19.10 -15.84 -26.29
CA THR A 629 -19.07 -17.08 -25.49
C THR A 629 -17.69 -17.23 -24.84
N THR A 630 -17.68 -17.53 -23.56
CA THR A 630 -16.47 -17.82 -22.77
C THR A 630 -16.69 -19.11 -21.99
N LEU A 631 -15.72 -20.01 -22.06
CA LEU A 631 -15.78 -21.31 -21.39
C LEU A 631 -14.78 -21.36 -20.24
N ILE A 632 -15.25 -21.66 -19.02
CA ILE A 632 -14.42 -21.90 -17.84
C ILE A 632 -14.09 -23.39 -17.80
N THR A 633 -12.80 -23.73 -17.94
CA THR A 633 -12.30 -25.11 -18.01
C THR A 633 -11.63 -25.55 -16.69
N GLY A 634 -11.61 -24.69 -15.68
CA GLY A 634 -11.04 -25.00 -14.37
C GLY A 634 -11.11 -23.79 -13.43
N PRO A 635 -10.64 -23.93 -12.19
CA PRO A 635 -10.75 -22.86 -11.19
C PRO A 635 -10.13 -21.50 -11.60
N ASN A 636 -9.14 -21.53 -12.50
CA ASN A 636 -8.50 -20.32 -13.04
C ASN A 636 -8.23 -20.42 -14.55
N ALA A 637 -8.86 -21.37 -15.25
CA ALA A 637 -8.66 -21.61 -16.67
C ALA A 637 -9.95 -21.29 -17.45
N GLN A 638 -9.85 -20.48 -18.50
CA GLN A 638 -10.96 -20.16 -19.40
C GLN A 638 -10.50 -20.17 -20.87
N ARG A 639 -11.42 -20.53 -21.76
CA ARG A 639 -11.25 -20.50 -23.21
C ARG A 639 -12.19 -19.46 -23.82
N GLY A 640 -11.77 -18.79 -24.88
CA GLY A 640 -12.50 -17.69 -25.50
C GLY A 640 -12.01 -16.33 -25.04
N PRO A 641 -12.70 -15.19 -25.31
CA PRO A 641 -14.06 -15.15 -25.87
C PRO A 641 -14.13 -15.52 -27.35
N ILE A 642 -15.13 -16.31 -27.74
CA ILE A 642 -15.48 -16.59 -29.14
C ILE A 642 -16.78 -15.85 -29.46
N ARG A 643 -16.85 -15.19 -30.63
CA ARG A 643 -18.07 -14.57 -31.09
C ARG A 643 -18.85 -15.51 -32.02
N THR A 644 -20.17 -15.52 -31.85
CA THR A 644 -21.02 -16.26 -32.78
C THR A 644 -20.96 -15.67 -34.19
N ASN A 645 -21.00 -16.54 -35.19
CA ASN A 645 -21.06 -16.19 -36.59
C ASN A 645 -22.45 -15.62 -36.98
N THR A 646 -22.67 -15.31 -38.30
CA THR A 646 -23.94 -14.82 -38.80
C THR A 646 -25.13 -15.76 -38.62
N GLU A 647 -24.86 -17.05 -38.39
CA GLU A 647 -25.84 -18.10 -38.13
C GLU A 647 -26.00 -18.37 -36.60
N GLY A 648 -25.47 -17.49 -35.73
CA GLY A 648 -25.54 -17.63 -34.28
C GLY A 648 -24.70 -18.76 -33.71
N CYS A 649 -23.80 -19.37 -34.51
CA CYS A 649 -23.04 -20.55 -34.07
C CYS A 649 -21.69 -20.19 -33.50
N PHE A 650 -21.23 -21.00 -32.53
CA PHE A 650 -19.89 -20.95 -31.94
C PHE A 650 -19.32 -22.35 -31.75
N ARG A 651 -17.98 -22.47 -31.64
CA ARG A 651 -17.30 -23.74 -31.45
C ARG A 651 -16.05 -23.55 -30.60
N PHE A 652 -15.88 -24.47 -29.61
CA PHE A 652 -14.68 -24.66 -28.81
C PHE A 652 -14.09 -26.04 -29.09
N ASP A 653 -12.86 -26.09 -29.53
CA ASP A 653 -12.11 -27.33 -29.82
C ASP A 653 -11.06 -27.59 -28.72
N GLN A 654 -10.54 -28.81 -28.66
CA GLN A 654 -9.46 -29.22 -27.75
C GLN A 654 -9.76 -28.96 -26.27
N LEU A 655 -10.91 -29.38 -25.83
CA LEU A 655 -11.38 -29.23 -24.46
C LEU A 655 -11.02 -30.45 -23.62
N PRO A 656 -10.80 -30.26 -22.30
CA PRO A 656 -10.69 -31.38 -21.36
C PRO A 656 -12.05 -32.07 -21.17
N GLU A 657 -12.03 -33.35 -20.83
CA GLU A 657 -13.22 -34.05 -20.36
C GLU A 657 -13.63 -33.57 -18.97
N GLY A 658 -14.92 -33.41 -18.71
CA GLY A 658 -15.49 -33.05 -17.40
C GLY A 658 -16.57 -32.00 -17.45
N ASP A 659 -16.91 -31.47 -16.27
CA ASP A 659 -17.94 -30.43 -16.11
C ASP A 659 -17.31 -29.05 -16.35
N LEU A 660 -17.72 -28.38 -17.41
CA LEU A 660 -17.24 -27.05 -17.81
C LEU A 660 -18.35 -26.03 -17.66
N THR A 661 -18.00 -24.79 -17.42
CA THR A 661 -18.96 -23.68 -17.30
C THR A 661 -18.90 -22.76 -18.51
N LEU A 662 -19.97 -22.70 -19.28
CA LEU A 662 -20.11 -21.84 -20.46
C LEU A 662 -20.85 -20.55 -20.06
N ILE A 663 -20.23 -19.40 -20.30
CA ILE A 663 -20.80 -18.06 -20.11
C ILE A 663 -21.08 -17.44 -21.46
N VAL A 664 -22.29 -16.95 -21.67
CA VAL A 664 -22.73 -16.34 -22.91
C VAL A 664 -23.29 -14.96 -22.65
N SER A 665 -22.86 -13.98 -23.45
CA SER A 665 -23.35 -12.60 -23.40
C SER A 665 -23.55 -12.05 -24.82
N GLY A 666 -24.56 -11.20 -25.00
CA GLY A 666 -24.87 -10.53 -26.26
C GLY A 666 -25.31 -9.09 -26.00
N THR A 667 -25.01 -8.16 -26.89
CA THR A 667 -25.43 -6.76 -26.75
C THR A 667 -26.96 -6.68 -26.76
N GLY A 668 -27.57 -6.14 -25.71
CA GLY A 668 -29.03 -6.06 -25.57
C GLY A 668 -29.67 -7.37 -25.08
N PHE A 669 -28.88 -8.34 -24.63
CA PHE A 669 -29.34 -9.61 -24.07
C PHE A 669 -28.71 -9.87 -22.71
N ARG A 670 -29.46 -10.59 -21.85
CA ARG A 670 -28.96 -11.05 -20.55
C ARG A 670 -27.87 -12.08 -20.75
N HIS A 671 -26.81 -12.02 -19.96
CA HIS A 671 -25.82 -13.07 -19.93
C HIS A 671 -26.42 -14.36 -19.32
N LYS A 672 -26.03 -15.49 -19.86
CA LYS A 672 -26.46 -16.81 -19.38
C LYS A 672 -25.24 -17.66 -19.07
N GLN A 673 -25.31 -18.40 -17.97
CA GLN A 673 -24.28 -19.34 -17.56
C GLN A 673 -24.86 -20.75 -17.54
N LEU A 674 -24.14 -21.70 -18.13
CA LEU A 674 -24.58 -23.10 -18.24
C LEU A 674 -23.43 -24.02 -17.82
N GLN A 675 -23.79 -25.12 -17.15
CA GLN A 675 -22.86 -26.24 -16.96
C GLN A 675 -22.96 -27.16 -18.17
N VAL A 676 -21.81 -27.50 -18.75
CA VAL A 676 -21.73 -28.38 -19.92
C VAL A 676 -20.76 -29.50 -19.62
N GLN A 677 -21.25 -30.73 -19.67
CA GLN A 677 -20.42 -31.91 -19.49
C GLN A 677 -19.81 -32.32 -20.81
N THR A 678 -18.51 -32.44 -20.89
CA THR A 678 -17.76 -32.87 -22.07
C THR A 678 -17.18 -34.26 -21.88
N LEU A 679 -17.19 -35.05 -22.97
CA LEU A 679 -16.54 -36.36 -23.03
C LEU A 679 -15.43 -36.33 -24.09
N ALA A 680 -14.35 -37.07 -23.83
CA ALA A 680 -13.21 -37.15 -24.76
C ALA A 680 -13.65 -37.68 -26.11
N ASP A 681 -13.13 -37.07 -27.19
CA ASP A 681 -13.42 -37.45 -28.58
C ASP A 681 -14.90 -37.26 -29.02
N GLU A 682 -15.71 -36.55 -28.25
CA GLU A 682 -17.12 -36.28 -28.57
C GLU A 682 -17.40 -34.80 -28.80
N ILE A 683 -18.41 -34.52 -29.65
CA ILE A 683 -18.97 -33.16 -29.85
C ILE A 683 -20.19 -33.04 -28.94
N THR A 684 -20.14 -32.11 -28.01
CA THR A 684 -21.26 -31.77 -27.13
C THR A 684 -22.07 -30.64 -27.77
N PRO A 685 -23.31 -30.87 -28.30
CA PRO A 685 -24.12 -29.81 -28.86
C PRO A 685 -24.81 -29.02 -27.76
N VAL A 686 -24.79 -27.66 -27.88
CA VAL A 686 -25.40 -26.76 -26.89
C VAL A 686 -26.32 -25.76 -27.59
N GLN A 687 -27.59 -25.73 -27.21
CA GLN A 687 -28.55 -24.75 -27.71
C GLN A 687 -28.87 -23.74 -26.62
N ILE A 688 -28.68 -22.46 -26.89
CA ILE A 688 -28.76 -21.40 -25.91
C ILE A 688 -29.73 -20.32 -26.37
N GLU A 689 -30.75 -20.10 -25.58
CA GLU A 689 -31.66 -18.99 -25.77
C GLU A 689 -31.27 -17.85 -24.86
N LEU A 690 -31.06 -16.64 -25.42
CA LEU A 690 -30.86 -15.42 -24.66
C LEU A 690 -32.14 -14.59 -24.64
N LYS A 691 -32.50 -14.16 -23.46
CA LYS A 691 -33.58 -13.21 -23.24
C LYS A 691 -33.10 -11.77 -23.48
N PRO A 692 -33.89 -10.88 -24.10
CA PRO A 692 -33.57 -9.48 -24.21
C PRO A 692 -33.26 -8.85 -22.85
N GLU A 693 -32.40 -7.84 -22.80
CA GLU A 693 -32.25 -6.95 -21.65
C GLU A 693 -33.58 -6.17 -21.51
N GLY A 694 -34.54 -6.78 -20.82
CA GLY A 694 -35.71 -6.09 -20.32
C GLY A 694 -35.36 -5.37 -19.02
N GLU A 695 -36.35 -4.66 -18.41
CA GLU A 695 -36.21 -4.09 -17.06
C GLU A 695 -35.54 -5.12 -16.12
N PRO A 696 -34.66 -4.71 -15.20
CA PRO A 696 -33.92 -5.64 -14.34
C PRO A 696 -34.93 -6.59 -13.69
N ILE A 697 -34.69 -7.91 -13.77
CA ILE A 697 -35.48 -8.90 -13.04
C ILE A 697 -35.48 -8.43 -11.59
N GLY A 698 -36.68 -8.17 -11.04
CA GLY A 698 -36.78 -7.78 -9.65
C GLY A 698 -36.05 -8.80 -8.81
N ARG A 699 -35.12 -8.37 -7.98
CA ARG A 699 -34.42 -9.26 -7.05
C ARG A 699 -35.43 -9.82 -6.06
N ILE A 700 -35.18 -11.03 -5.58
CA ILE A 700 -35.92 -11.54 -4.43
C ILE A 700 -35.75 -10.56 -3.29
N ARG A 701 -36.83 -10.16 -2.65
CA ARG A 701 -36.86 -9.21 -1.54
C ARG A 701 -37.42 -9.87 -0.30
N VAL A 702 -36.66 -9.76 0.80
CA VAL A 702 -37.07 -10.27 2.10
C VAL A 702 -37.09 -9.13 3.09
N GLU A 703 -38.25 -8.82 3.65
CA GLU A 703 -38.47 -7.73 4.62
C GLU A 703 -39.11 -8.25 5.91
N GLY A 704 -38.85 -7.59 7.04
CA GLY A 704 -39.36 -7.98 8.35
C GLY A 704 -38.54 -9.10 9.00
N LEU A 705 -37.33 -9.39 8.51
CA LEU A 705 -36.47 -10.41 9.08
C LEU A 705 -35.74 -9.88 10.33
N GLU A 706 -35.73 -10.68 11.40
CA GLU A 706 -34.92 -10.34 12.58
C GLU A 706 -33.45 -10.63 12.32
N VAL A 707 -32.67 -9.59 12.05
CA VAL A 707 -31.21 -9.64 11.83
C VAL A 707 -30.50 -9.02 13.01
N ARG A 708 -29.37 -9.63 13.46
CA ARG A 708 -28.52 -9.11 14.54
C ARG A 708 -27.05 -9.24 14.17
N ILE A 709 -26.20 -8.47 14.84
CA ILE A 709 -24.73 -8.71 14.77
C ILE A 709 -24.46 -10.01 15.56
N ALA A 710 -23.86 -10.98 14.88
CA ALA A 710 -23.59 -12.30 15.42
C ALA A 710 -22.15 -12.46 15.92
N ASP A 711 -21.19 -11.81 15.25
CA ASP A 711 -19.77 -11.91 15.57
C ASP A 711 -19.04 -10.62 15.20
N GLU A 712 -18.09 -10.22 16.04
CA GLU A 712 -17.20 -9.08 15.83
C GLU A 712 -15.79 -9.46 16.27
N ALA A 713 -14.81 -9.31 15.38
CA ALA A 713 -13.41 -9.61 15.65
C ALA A 713 -12.50 -8.48 15.17
N ILE A 714 -11.53 -8.12 16.01
CA ILE A 714 -10.51 -7.11 15.68
C ILE A 714 -9.21 -7.85 15.40
N PHE A 715 -8.58 -7.52 14.26
CA PHE A 715 -7.29 -8.06 13.85
C PHE A 715 -6.25 -6.96 13.86
N VAL A 716 -5.09 -7.26 14.43
CA VAL A 716 -3.92 -6.36 14.47
C VAL A 716 -2.80 -7.00 13.65
N ILE A 717 -2.03 -6.20 12.96
CA ILE A 717 -0.89 -6.71 12.17
C ILE A 717 0.27 -6.98 13.12
N GLU A 718 0.78 -8.21 13.09
CA GLU A 718 2.02 -8.61 13.77
C GLU A 718 3.27 -8.06 13.04
N GLY A 719 4.42 -8.08 13.72
CA GLY A 719 5.71 -7.67 13.15
C GLY A 719 6.18 -8.47 11.94
N SER A 720 5.71 -9.72 11.80
CA SER A 720 5.93 -10.55 10.61
C SER A 720 4.98 -10.26 9.45
N GLY A 721 4.01 -9.34 9.62
CA GLY A 721 2.96 -9.06 8.63
C GLY A 721 1.75 -10.00 8.72
N GLN A 722 1.72 -10.95 9.66
CA GLN A 722 0.57 -11.85 9.84
C GLN A 722 -0.56 -11.17 10.62
N HIS A 723 -1.79 -11.54 10.27
CA HIS A 723 -2.99 -11.10 10.99
C HIS A 723 -3.28 -12.08 12.13
N LEU A 724 -3.22 -11.56 13.36
CA LEU A 724 -3.58 -12.33 14.55
C LEU A 724 -5.00 -11.97 15.00
N THR A 725 -5.79 -12.97 15.35
CA THR A 725 -7.03 -12.74 16.12
C THR A 725 -6.66 -12.19 17.51
N GLN A 726 -7.63 -11.55 18.18
CA GLN A 726 -7.44 -11.06 19.54
C GLN A 726 -6.88 -12.16 20.47
N LYS A 727 -7.44 -13.38 20.41
CA LYS A 727 -6.96 -14.51 21.20
C LYS A 727 -5.53 -14.90 20.84
N GLN A 728 -5.21 -15.02 19.57
CA GLN A 728 -3.86 -15.35 19.11
C GLN A 728 -2.85 -14.27 19.51
N TYR A 729 -3.24 -12.98 19.45
CA TYR A 729 -2.39 -11.88 19.90
C TYR A 729 -2.12 -11.94 21.43
N LEU A 730 -3.11 -12.30 22.24
CA LEU A 730 -2.92 -12.49 23.69
C LEU A 730 -2.00 -13.68 23.99
N ASP A 731 -2.17 -14.82 23.30
CA ASP A 731 -1.31 -15.98 23.45
C ASP A 731 0.14 -15.68 23.02
N TYR A 732 0.31 -15.01 21.87
CA TYR A 732 1.59 -14.51 21.38
C TYR A 732 2.26 -13.57 22.40
N THR A 733 1.50 -12.59 22.89
CA THR A 733 1.99 -11.63 23.89
C THR A 733 2.44 -12.33 25.17
N ARG A 734 1.68 -13.32 25.64
CA ARG A 734 2.04 -14.13 26.82
C ARG A 734 3.40 -14.81 26.65
N GLU A 735 3.61 -15.45 25.51
CA GLU A 735 4.87 -16.12 25.20
C GLU A 735 6.03 -15.10 25.14
N LYS A 736 5.84 -13.99 24.43
CA LYS A 736 6.88 -12.97 24.26
C LYS A 736 7.24 -12.25 25.56
N VAL A 737 6.27 -11.93 26.41
CA VAL A 737 6.55 -11.32 27.72
C VAL A 737 7.43 -12.24 28.56
N ARG A 738 7.14 -13.53 28.62
CA ARG A 738 7.96 -14.51 29.34
C ARG A 738 9.35 -14.68 28.73
N GLN A 739 9.44 -14.77 27.40
CA GLN A 739 10.70 -14.94 26.68
C GLN A 739 11.62 -13.73 26.85
N VAL A 740 11.11 -12.51 26.66
CA VAL A 740 11.90 -11.27 26.67
C VAL A 740 12.29 -10.90 28.09
N SER A 741 11.35 -11.01 29.06
CA SER A 741 11.65 -10.71 30.48
C SER A 741 12.48 -11.77 31.14
N GLN A 742 12.54 -12.99 30.63
CA GLN A 742 13.12 -14.20 31.25
C GLN A 742 12.49 -14.51 32.61
N ALA A 743 11.34 -13.93 32.94
CA ALA A 743 10.63 -14.10 34.20
C ALA A 743 9.91 -15.45 34.25
N GLN A 744 10.08 -16.19 35.31
CA GLN A 744 9.35 -17.43 35.55
C GLN A 744 8.08 -17.18 36.38
N GLU A 745 8.08 -16.15 37.20
CA GLU A 745 6.97 -15.73 38.03
C GLU A 745 6.82 -14.20 38.09
N LEU A 746 5.70 -13.73 38.64
CA LEU A 746 5.37 -12.30 38.70
C LEU A 746 6.43 -11.47 39.44
N ASP A 747 7.08 -12.04 40.44
CA ASP A 747 8.10 -11.35 41.22
C ASP A 747 9.38 -11.11 40.40
N ASP A 748 9.73 -12.01 39.49
CA ASP A 748 10.85 -11.79 38.57
C ASP A 748 10.55 -10.63 37.60
N LEU A 749 9.33 -10.58 37.05
CA LEU A 749 8.88 -9.47 36.23
C LEU A 749 8.89 -8.15 37.03
N ARG A 750 8.45 -8.18 38.29
CA ARG A 750 8.47 -7.02 39.17
C ARG A 750 9.90 -6.52 39.41
N ASN A 751 10.85 -7.42 39.69
CA ASN A 751 12.26 -7.06 39.87
C ASN A 751 12.86 -6.38 38.64
N THR A 752 12.50 -6.85 37.43
CA THR A 752 12.87 -6.21 36.17
C THR A 752 12.20 -4.83 36.00
N TRP A 753 10.93 -4.71 36.45
CA TRP A 753 10.12 -3.51 36.29
C TRP A 753 10.48 -2.35 37.16
N ILE A 754 10.84 -2.60 38.43
CA ILE A 754 11.16 -1.56 39.44
C ILE A 754 12.40 -0.74 39.09
N ASN A 755 13.30 -1.27 38.30
CA ASN A 755 14.48 -0.56 37.83
C ASN A 755 14.19 0.11 36.46
N THR A 756 14.41 1.44 36.39
CA THR A 756 14.09 2.24 35.19
C THR A 756 14.85 1.78 33.95
N ALA A 757 16.13 1.38 34.07
CA ALA A 757 16.93 0.94 32.96
C ALA A 757 16.46 -0.41 32.41
N THR A 758 16.24 -1.41 33.25
CA THR A 758 15.75 -2.74 32.88
C THR A 758 14.32 -2.68 32.37
N ARG A 759 13.46 -1.84 32.96
CA ARG A 759 12.10 -1.60 32.47
C ARG A 759 12.10 -1.02 31.09
N ARG A 760 12.87 0.02 30.80
CA ARG A 760 12.95 0.62 29.46
C ARG A 760 13.48 -0.37 28.44
N LYS A 761 14.48 -1.16 28.83
CA LYS A 761 14.99 -2.23 27.95
C LYS A 761 13.88 -3.25 27.67
N LEU A 762 13.20 -3.75 28.70
CA LEU A 762 12.08 -4.68 28.55
C LEU A 762 11.00 -4.13 27.61
N LEU A 763 10.59 -2.88 27.80
CA LEU A 763 9.57 -2.24 26.97
C LEU A 763 10.04 -2.10 25.50
N THR A 764 11.31 -1.77 25.28
CA THR A 764 11.90 -1.69 23.93
C THR A 764 11.99 -3.06 23.30
N ASP A 765 12.46 -4.07 24.04
CA ASP A 765 12.58 -5.43 23.51
C ASP A 765 11.21 -6.03 23.20
N LEU A 766 10.18 -5.79 24.03
CA LEU A 766 8.80 -6.17 23.75
C LEU A 766 8.24 -5.47 22.50
N GLN A 767 8.53 -4.19 22.33
CA GLN A 767 8.14 -3.45 21.13
C GLN A 767 8.82 -3.99 19.86
N ASN A 768 10.08 -4.41 19.95
CA ASN A 768 10.79 -5.06 18.84
C ASN A 768 10.14 -6.39 18.44
N GLU A 769 9.56 -7.10 19.40
CA GLU A 769 8.75 -8.30 19.20
C GLU A 769 7.27 -7.98 18.89
N SER A 770 6.93 -6.75 18.53
CA SER A 770 5.56 -6.33 18.18
C SER A 770 4.53 -6.46 19.32
N VAL A 771 4.99 -6.50 20.56
CA VAL A 771 4.13 -6.45 21.75
C VAL A 771 4.03 -5.01 22.24
N TYR A 772 2.83 -4.43 22.10
CA TYR A 772 2.53 -3.05 22.48
C TYR A 772 1.55 -3.03 23.65
N ILE A 773 1.93 -2.43 24.76
CA ILE A 773 1.12 -2.44 25.97
C ILE A 773 -0.20 -1.69 25.80
N ASP A 774 -0.21 -0.61 25.02
CA ASP A 774 -1.44 0.15 24.75
C ASP A 774 -2.43 -0.66 23.90
N VAL A 775 -1.91 -1.44 22.93
CA VAL A 775 -2.73 -2.38 22.16
C VAL A 775 -3.28 -3.47 23.07
N LEU A 776 -2.45 -3.95 24.00
CA LEU A 776 -2.86 -4.95 24.98
C LEU A 776 -3.98 -4.41 25.90
N ALA A 777 -3.86 -3.15 26.34
CA ALA A 777 -4.89 -2.49 27.14
C ALA A 777 -6.22 -2.37 26.38
N ASP A 778 -6.18 -2.02 25.11
CA ASP A 778 -7.37 -1.94 24.24
C ASP A 778 -8.01 -3.31 24.03
N VAL A 779 -7.18 -4.33 23.72
CA VAL A 779 -7.64 -5.71 23.50
C VAL A 779 -8.32 -6.29 24.74
N LEU A 780 -7.81 -5.94 25.93
CA LEU A 780 -8.40 -6.35 27.21
C LEU A 780 -9.55 -5.45 27.68
N GLY A 781 -9.81 -4.33 26.99
CA GLY A 781 -10.81 -3.34 27.41
C GLY A 781 -10.43 -2.61 28.71
N GLN A 782 -9.12 -2.46 29.00
CA GLN A 782 -8.60 -1.95 30.26
C GLN A 782 -7.63 -0.76 30.09
N SER A 783 -8.10 0.31 29.47
CA SER A 783 -7.30 1.51 29.13
C SER A 783 -6.73 2.24 30.36
N GLU A 784 -7.33 2.11 31.54
CA GLU A 784 -6.90 2.72 32.79
C GLU A 784 -5.92 1.85 33.60
N ALA A 785 -5.67 0.62 33.14
CA ALA A 785 -4.79 -0.29 33.83
C ALA A 785 -3.32 0.21 33.88
N ASP A 786 -2.60 -0.17 34.94
CA ASP A 786 -1.14 0.04 34.98
C ASP A 786 -0.45 -0.94 34.02
N GLN A 787 0.60 -0.48 33.35
CA GLN A 787 1.34 -1.27 32.36
C GLN A 787 1.94 -2.56 32.94
N PHE A 788 2.45 -2.50 34.19
CA PHE A 788 2.97 -3.67 34.88
C PHE A 788 1.87 -4.71 35.14
N ASP A 789 0.69 -4.26 35.54
CA ASP A 789 -0.43 -5.14 35.84
C ASP A 789 -0.98 -5.81 34.59
N LEU A 790 -0.97 -5.10 33.42
CA LEU A 790 -1.32 -5.70 32.14
C LEU A 790 -0.34 -6.81 31.73
N LEU A 791 0.96 -6.56 31.84
CA LEU A 791 1.99 -7.56 31.54
C LEU A 791 1.94 -8.74 32.55
N GLY A 792 1.73 -8.45 33.81
CA GLY A 792 1.57 -9.47 34.84
C GLY A 792 0.32 -10.33 34.64
N ASN A 793 -0.79 -9.72 34.21
CA ASN A 793 -2.01 -10.45 33.93
C ASN A 793 -1.82 -11.40 32.74
N ILE A 794 -1.28 -10.91 31.63
CA ILE A 794 -1.06 -11.72 30.44
C ILE A 794 -0.06 -12.85 30.69
N ALA A 795 1.05 -12.58 31.36
CA ALA A 795 2.10 -13.57 31.52
C ALA A 795 1.83 -14.55 32.66
N PHE A 796 1.19 -14.10 33.75
CA PHE A 796 1.11 -14.85 35.03
C PHE A 796 -0.31 -14.87 35.59
N ASP A 797 -1.34 -14.47 34.84
CA ASP A 797 -2.75 -14.41 35.25
C ASP A 797 -2.96 -13.58 36.56
N ALA A 798 -2.13 -12.55 36.80
CA ALA A 798 -2.21 -11.67 37.95
C ALA A 798 -3.44 -10.73 37.86
N ALA A 799 -3.94 -10.26 38.99
CA ALA A 799 -5.03 -9.31 39.00
C ALA A 799 -4.60 -7.96 38.40
N VAL A 800 -5.41 -7.40 37.52
CA VAL A 800 -5.17 -6.07 36.94
C VAL A 800 -5.62 -4.98 37.88
N ARG A 801 -4.80 -3.97 38.08
CA ARG A 801 -5.11 -2.75 38.85
C ARG A 801 -4.99 -1.54 37.92
N THR A 802 -5.90 -0.59 38.09
CA THR A 802 -5.78 0.72 37.46
C THR A 802 -4.64 1.53 38.12
N ARG A 803 -4.15 2.52 37.37
CA ARG A 803 -3.15 3.47 37.93
C ARG A 803 -3.66 4.16 39.20
N SER A 804 -4.95 4.51 39.23
CA SER A 804 -5.60 5.12 40.43
C SER A 804 -5.68 4.18 41.60
N GLU A 805 -6.04 2.91 41.39
CA GLU A 805 -6.06 1.91 42.48
C GLU A 805 -4.65 1.65 43.05
N ARG A 806 -3.64 1.58 42.16
CA ARG A 806 -2.26 1.39 42.58
C ARG A 806 -1.74 2.60 43.37
N ALA A 807 -2.04 3.82 42.92
CA ALA A 807 -1.68 5.03 43.64
C ALA A 807 -2.37 5.11 45.02
N THR A 808 -3.63 4.71 45.10
CA THR A 808 -4.38 4.65 46.39
C THR A 808 -3.78 3.59 47.33
N ALA A 809 -3.45 2.42 46.79
CA ALA A 809 -2.77 1.38 47.59
C ALA A 809 -1.41 1.85 48.10
N PHE A 810 -0.65 2.59 47.30
CA PHE A 810 0.61 3.21 47.74
C PHE A 810 0.39 4.18 48.91
N LEU A 811 -0.57 5.10 48.84
CA LEU A 811 -0.86 6.06 49.90
C LEU A 811 -1.19 5.35 51.23
N ASN A 812 -2.00 4.30 51.17
CA ASN A 812 -2.41 3.54 52.31
C ASN A 812 -1.25 2.76 52.96
N ARG A 813 -0.38 2.19 52.14
CA ARG A 813 0.74 1.35 52.60
C ARG A 813 1.96 2.17 53.02
N GLU A 814 2.26 3.22 52.28
CA GLU A 814 3.51 3.97 52.40
C GLU A 814 3.35 5.34 53.11
N SER A 815 2.26 5.53 53.90
CA SER A 815 2.04 6.77 54.67
C SER A 815 3.25 7.16 55.49
N ARG A 816 3.87 6.20 56.21
CA ARG A 816 5.09 6.42 56.99
C ARG A 816 6.29 6.90 56.17
N PHE A 817 6.40 6.45 54.92
CA PHE A 817 7.46 6.91 54.02
C PHE A 817 7.26 8.37 53.61
N LEU A 818 6.01 8.76 53.33
CA LEU A 818 5.66 10.14 53.02
C LEU A 818 5.83 11.04 54.25
N ASP A 819 5.32 10.67 55.39
CA ASP A 819 5.39 11.43 56.64
C ASP A 819 6.82 11.64 57.13
N ALA A 820 7.73 10.75 56.76
CA ALA A 820 9.16 10.87 57.09
C ALA A 820 9.89 11.91 56.20
N GLN A 821 9.24 12.49 55.17
CA GLN A 821 9.85 13.52 54.34
C GLN A 821 9.53 14.93 54.92
N PRO A 822 10.41 15.93 54.70
CA PRO A 822 10.07 17.33 54.93
C PRO A 822 8.84 17.75 54.13
N GLN A 823 7.97 18.60 54.70
CA GLN A 823 6.72 18.99 54.06
C GLN A 823 6.88 19.49 52.57
N PRO A 824 7.89 20.30 52.20
CA PRO A 824 8.11 20.68 50.80
C PRO A 824 8.47 19.52 49.88
N ALA A 825 9.15 18.48 50.38
CA ALA A 825 9.47 17.27 49.60
C ALA A 825 8.26 16.34 49.46
N GLN A 826 7.41 16.27 50.52
CA GLN A 826 6.16 15.54 50.50
C GLN A 826 5.22 16.05 49.42
N GLU A 827 5.08 17.40 49.28
CA GLU A 827 4.28 18.03 48.21
C GLU A 827 4.76 17.59 46.80
N VAL A 828 6.06 17.49 46.57
CA VAL A 828 6.62 17.03 45.31
C VAL A 828 6.27 15.56 45.06
N LEU A 829 6.40 14.68 46.07
CA LEU A 829 6.08 13.27 45.90
C LEU A 829 4.59 13.04 45.62
N LEU A 830 3.71 13.81 46.25
CA LEU A 830 2.27 13.76 45.99
C LEU A 830 1.93 14.25 44.57
N ALA A 831 2.56 15.36 44.12
CA ALA A 831 2.41 15.85 42.77
C ALA A 831 2.93 14.82 41.71
N LEU A 832 4.03 14.10 41.99
CA LEU A 832 4.50 13.01 41.14
C LEU A 832 3.50 11.84 41.12
N LEU A 833 2.86 11.53 42.25
CA LEU A 833 1.84 10.49 42.34
C LEU A 833 0.60 10.85 41.51
N ASP A 834 0.20 12.11 41.45
CA ASP A 834 -0.90 12.58 40.63
C ASP A 834 -0.55 12.51 39.12
N LYS A 835 0.69 12.83 38.77
CA LYS A 835 1.19 12.61 37.39
C LYS A 835 1.20 11.14 36.99
N TYR A 836 1.63 10.27 37.94
CA TYR A 836 1.56 8.82 37.74
C TYR A 836 0.12 8.33 37.50
N ARG A 837 -0.87 8.82 38.28
CA ARG A 837 -2.29 8.49 38.07
C ARG A 837 -2.76 8.86 36.64
N ALA A 838 -2.34 10.02 36.17
CA ALA A 838 -2.75 10.53 34.86
C ALA A 838 -2.07 9.80 33.69
N ALA A 839 -0.76 9.55 33.78
CA ALA A 839 0.03 9.14 32.59
C ALA A 839 0.96 7.92 32.83
N GLY A 840 1.03 7.39 34.08
CA GLY A 840 1.80 6.18 34.41
C GLY A 840 3.26 6.46 34.77
N ILE A 841 4.05 5.35 34.91
CA ILE A 841 5.39 5.39 35.44
C ILE A 841 6.42 6.07 34.52
N GLU A 842 6.24 6.01 33.22
CA GLU A 842 7.17 6.61 32.29
C GLU A 842 7.15 8.15 32.36
N GLU A 843 5.98 8.76 32.60
CA GLU A 843 5.84 10.21 32.79
C GLU A 843 6.72 10.68 33.97
N ILE A 844 6.65 10.00 35.11
CA ILE A 844 7.42 10.38 36.30
C ILE A 844 8.90 9.92 36.26
N SER A 845 9.28 9.18 35.21
CA SER A 845 10.66 8.75 34.96
C SER A 845 11.41 9.70 34.04
N ASP A 846 10.72 10.65 33.41
CA ASP A 846 11.31 11.65 32.51
C ASP A 846 11.67 12.92 33.30
N PRO A 847 12.96 13.33 33.34
CA PRO A 847 13.36 14.57 34.03
C PRO A 847 12.66 15.84 33.49
N ARG A 848 12.11 15.81 32.26
CA ARG A 848 11.37 16.92 31.67
C ARG A 848 10.07 17.25 32.41
N ILE A 849 9.54 16.30 33.18
CA ILE A 849 8.35 16.54 34.03
C ILE A 849 8.49 17.77 34.92
N PHE A 850 9.70 18.09 35.36
CA PHE A 850 9.94 19.24 36.23
C PHE A 850 9.79 20.58 35.52
N ARG A 851 9.59 20.60 34.20
CA ARG A 851 9.24 21.77 33.41
C ARG A 851 7.73 22.01 33.29
N LEU A 852 6.91 21.10 33.81
CA LEU A 852 5.45 21.13 33.75
C LEU A 852 4.86 21.60 35.09
N PRO A 853 3.65 22.17 35.15
CA PRO A 853 2.92 22.40 36.37
C PRO A 853 2.64 21.10 37.13
N PRO A 854 2.70 21.08 38.46
CA PRO A 854 3.00 22.20 39.35
C PRO A 854 4.51 22.45 39.60
N PHE A 855 5.39 21.59 39.06
CA PHE A 855 6.84 21.66 39.29
C PHE A 855 7.49 22.91 38.71
N PHE A 856 6.92 23.47 37.65
CA PHE A 856 7.36 24.74 37.09
C PHE A 856 7.27 25.84 38.15
N GLU A 857 6.15 25.92 38.85
CA GLU A 857 5.89 26.90 39.91
C GLU A 857 6.77 26.65 41.17
N MET A 858 7.19 25.41 41.37
CA MET A 858 8.11 25.04 42.43
C MET A 858 9.58 25.39 42.12
N GLY A 859 9.86 26.05 40.99
CA GLY A 859 11.21 26.49 40.58
C GLY A 859 11.92 25.44 39.71
N GLN A 860 11.16 24.61 39.02
CA GLN A 860 11.65 23.58 38.10
C GLN A 860 12.62 22.58 38.78
N ALA A 861 13.45 21.85 38.06
CA ALA A 861 14.37 20.85 38.62
C ALA A 861 15.29 21.42 39.72
N PRO A 862 15.87 22.63 39.61
CA PRO A 862 16.67 23.21 40.71
C PRO A 862 15.87 23.55 41.95
N GLY A 863 14.64 24.07 41.79
CA GLY A 863 13.76 24.38 42.93
C GLY A 863 13.26 23.16 43.64
N VAL A 864 12.89 22.14 42.89
CA VAL A 864 12.48 20.82 43.38
C VAL A 864 13.64 20.13 44.10
N ALA A 865 14.86 20.16 43.54
CA ALA A 865 16.04 19.55 44.15
C ALA A 865 16.38 20.18 45.54
N ARG A 866 16.21 21.51 45.66
CA ARG A 866 16.41 22.18 46.97
C ARG A 866 15.47 21.69 48.08
N ARG A 867 14.25 21.24 47.73
CA ARG A 867 13.26 20.66 48.68
C ARG A 867 13.71 19.31 49.25
N PHE A 868 14.63 18.62 48.55
CA PHE A 868 15.27 17.37 49.01
C PHE A 868 16.70 17.57 49.52
N GLY A 869 17.20 18.82 49.49
CA GLY A 869 18.55 19.17 49.93
C GLY A 869 19.60 19.13 48.80
N SER A 870 19.50 18.20 47.84
CA SER A 870 20.38 18.13 46.67
C SER A 870 19.73 17.38 45.55
N ILE A 871 20.28 17.54 44.33
CA ILE A 871 19.81 16.82 43.13
C ILE A 871 20.03 15.30 43.24
N HIS A 872 21.12 14.88 43.88
CA HIS A 872 21.41 13.48 44.14
C HIS A 872 20.38 12.83 45.10
N LEU A 873 20.00 13.56 46.14
CA LEU A 873 18.95 13.10 47.06
C LEU A 873 17.58 13.04 46.41
N LEU A 874 17.26 14.02 45.57
CA LEU A 874 16.05 14.01 44.73
C LEU A 874 16.00 12.75 43.84
N GLN A 875 17.05 12.47 43.09
CA GLN A 875 17.12 11.28 42.22
C GLN A 875 16.96 9.98 43.02
N LYS A 876 17.66 9.88 44.16
CA LYS A 876 17.56 8.71 45.05
C LYS A 876 16.14 8.53 45.58
N LYS A 877 15.48 9.63 45.98
CA LYS A 877 14.11 9.58 46.54
C LYS A 877 13.06 9.27 45.46
N ILE A 878 13.23 9.79 44.26
CA ILE A 878 12.35 9.44 43.12
C ILE A 878 12.49 7.97 42.77
N SER A 879 13.70 7.45 42.69
CA SER A 879 13.93 6.03 42.45
C SER A 879 13.33 5.13 43.56
N ASP A 880 13.45 5.52 44.82
CA ASP A 880 12.84 4.82 45.94
C ASP A 880 11.31 4.91 45.93
N PHE A 881 10.76 6.06 45.56
CA PHE A 881 9.33 6.29 45.36
C PHE A 881 8.76 5.41 44.24
N GLN A 882 9.40 5.39 43.07
CA GLN A 882 9.00 4.55 41.94
C GLN A 882 9.01 3.05 42.32
N ARG A 883 10.03 2.60 43.01
CA ARG A 883 10.13 1.22 43.53
C ARG A 883 8.94 0.88 44.42
N ARG A 884 8.59 1.77 45.34
CA ARG A 884 7.52 1.57 46.34
C ARG A 884 6.12 1.57 45.72
N ILE A 885 5.92 2.14 44.56
CA ILE A 885 4.65 2.04 43.83
C ILE A 885 4.35 0.58 43.50
N TYR A 886 5.37 -0.22 43.19
CA TYR A 886 5.22 -1.62 42.74
C TYR A 886 5.56 -2.68 43.83
N SER A 887 5.97 -2.28 45.03
CA SER A 887 6.25 -3.20 46.10
C SER A 887 5.00 -3.78 46.75
#